data_88688577eb5edf8a74fe8fa1679c34fc
#
_entry.id   88688577eb5edf8a74fe8fa1679c34fc
#
_cell.length_a   1.000
_cell.length_b   1.000
_cell.length_c   1.000
_cell.angle_alpha   90.00
_cell.angle_beta   90.00
_cell.angle_gamma   90.00
#
_symmetry.space_group_name_H-M   'P 1'
#
loop_
_entity.id
_entity.type
_entity.pdbx_description
1 polymer ?
#
loop_
_entity_poly.entity_id
_entity_poly.type
_entity_poly.pdbx_seq_one_letter_code
_entity_poly.pdbx_strand_id
1 'polypeptide(L)'
;MSDTLPPLEPNVKLDIQSLLDGIEGYRPRRFGWHWRKKVADQRMYEFCYRETSEALKNSIPLPAAHYFDNIDPQPDCVITTEIASGRFEDDVRRMRMAAWHGADHMMVIRTAGQSHIDGLLEGTPEGVGGIAVTRKQCRVTRRALDLIEDEVGRPINYHSYVSGVAGPEIAVMFAEEGVNGAHQDPQYNVLYRNINMYRSFVDAAVAKRIMRSVRMLQIDGAHNANATAVRAWKVMPELLVQHAINCAFSVSVGMPKEDIALSTVPPDAAPAPCMRMDLPYAVALRDLFGEYKMRAQQNTRYMESDSRDATVSHVMNLMISRLTSADIQSTITPDEGRNVPWHYNNVHAVNTAKQSLIGMDGMREMVKVDRENAELRNKIRELKERAVLFLEAMLADGGYFASVEEAYFVDSGEYPETNDDGIRRMSDAGLAAGSIVERADDYIAPVCHHFGVNNLPRSVEKPCHAIGGCTLCDRDKVPFIDELDPEDNVNVRLARTAAAREGGLITPEVEWAGDGIVSVTMFLPASERIAEAAALEIGRSMNLSDVEVIHKQVMHPAEGTLLEIKGRLDVAIDPASLVITEPPVALTDEEIRDFVSEKGLRCVAATVGMDEHSVGMLEIIDIKHGGLEKWGFGCTYLGTSVPVEKVLDAAIEHAAQVVLISTIITHGDMHRTAMEKLADLAEEKGIRDKVLLIAGGTQVTDEMARGWGMDAGFGRRTHGIDVASFVVKTMRERGM
;
A
#
# COMPACT_ATOMS: atom_id res chain seq x y z
N MET A 1 20.40 20.36 -24.55
CA MET A 1 19.80 19.06 -24.88
C MET A 1 19.21 18.55 -23.60
N SER A 2 17.92 18.30 -23.54
CA SER A 2 17.32 17.70 -22.35
C SER A 2 17.80 16.25 -22.28
N ASP A 3 18.65 15.95 -21.31
CA ASP A 3 19.00 14.58 -20.95
C ASP A 3 17.75 13.90 -20.39
N THR A 4 16.92 13.42 -21.31
CA THR A 4 15.81 12.55 -20.92
C THR A 4 16.40 11.17 -20.73
N LEU A 5 16.34 10.66 -19.50
CA LEU A 5 16.62 9.25 -19.25
C LEU A 5 15.68 8.39 -20.12
N PRO A 6 16.13 7.22 -20.57
CA PRO A 6 15.26 6.31 -21.30
C PRO A 6 14.06 5.91 -20.42
N PRO A 7 12.91 5.60 -21.03
CA PRO A 7 11.74 5.08 -20.32
C PRO A 7 12.11 3.84 -19.50
N LEU A 8 11.45 3.66 -18.37
CA LEU A 8 11.62 2.45 -17.57
C LEU A 8 11.05 1.24 -18.32
N GLU A 9 11.81 0.17 -18.36
CA GLU A 9 11.34 -1.13 -18.82
C GLU A 9 10.70 -1.89 -17.64
N PRO A 10 9.55 -2.55 -17.82
CA PRO A 10 8.82 -3.20 -16.73
C PRO A 10 9.64 -4.27 -15.96
N ASN A 11 10.54 -4.96 -16.66
CA ASN A 11 11.34 -6.05 -16.10
C ASN A 11 12.74 -5.64 -15.66
N VAL A 12 13.08 -4.36 -15.77
CA VAL A 12 14.41 -3.85 -15.41
C VAL A 12 14.33 -3.10 -14.10
N LYS A 13 15.25 -3.42 -13.18
CA LYS A 13 15.36 -2.68 -11.92
C LYS A 13 15.75 -1.23 -12.21
N LEU A 14 15.21 -0.32 -11.41
CA LEU A 14 15.59 1.09 -11.48
C LEU A 14 17.05 1.25 -11.08
N ASP A 15 17.83 1.85 -11.95
CA ASP A 15 19.22 2.22 -11.64
C ASP A 15 19.25 3.56 -10.92
N ILE A 16 19.54 3.51 -9.64
CA ILE A 16 19.60 4.70 -8.79
C ILE A 16 20.75 5.62 -9.19
N GLN A 17 21.88 5.04 -9.62
CA GLN A 17 23.02 5.86 -10.05
C GLN A 17 22.65 6.71 -11.27
N SER A 18 21.94 6.16 -12.24
CA SER A 18 21.49 6.91 -13.42
C SER A 18 20.51 8.03 -13.07
N LEU A 19 19.76 7.89 -11.98
CA LEU A 19 18.89 8.97 -11.45
C LEU A 19 19.70 10.12 -10.84
N LEU A 20 20.87 9.81 -10.27
CA LEU A 20 21.76 10.81 -9.68
C LEU A 20 22.61 11.52 -10.73
N ASP A 21 22.99 10.82 -11.79
CA ASP A 21 23.83 11.37 -12.84
C ASP A 21 23.17 12.56 -13.53
N GLY A 22 23.87 13.70 -13.52
CA GLY A 22 23.37 14.94 -14.11
C GLY A 22 22.13 15.55 -13.43
N ILE A 23 21.86 15.16 -12.19
CA ILE A 23 20.65 15.60 -11.44
C ILE A 23 20.56 17.11 -11.30
N GLU A 24 21.65 17.81 -11.25
CA GLU A 24 21.69 19.30 -11.18
C GLU A 24 21.02 19.94 -12.41
N GLY A 25 21.14 19.31 -13.57
CA GLY A 25 20.53 19.75 -14.84
C GLY A 25 19.04 19.42 -14.94
N TYR A 26 18.53 18.49 -14.16
CA TYR A 26 17.14 18.05 -14.22
C TYR A 26 16.17 19.16 -13.79
N ARG A 27 15.00 19.19 -14.44
CA ARG A 27 13.86 20.06 -14.10
C ARG A 27 12.59 19.24 -14.08
N PRO A 28 11.70 19.46 -13.11
CA PRO A 28 10.42 18.78 -13.02
C PRO A 28 9.57 19.07 -14.25
N ARG A 29 8.91 18.04 -14.78
CA ARG A 29 8.07 18.14 -15.98
C ARG A 29 6.76 18.87 -15.71
N ARG A 30 6.27 18.83 -14.48
CA ARG A 30 5.01 19.45 -14.07
C ARG A 30 5.04 19.97 -12.65
N PHE A 31 4.13 20.90 -12.38
CA PHE A 31 3.85 21.47 -11.07
C PHE A 31 2.38 21.34 -10.73
N GLY A 32 2.05 21.53 -9.45
CA GLY A 32 0.69 21.49 -8.95
C GLY A 32 0.15 20.05 -8.79
N TRP A 33 -1.00 19.98 -8.16
CA TRP A 33 -1.68 18.71 -7.86
C TRP A 33 -2.52 18.21 -9.02
N HIS A 34 -2.53 16.90 -9.25
CA HIS A 34 -3.36 16.23 -10.24
C HIS A 34 -4.38 15.33 -9.57
N TRP A 35 -5.65 15.61 -9.87
CA TRP A 35 -6.77 14.80 -9.43
C TRP A 35 -6.98 13.62 -10.37
N ARG A 36 -7.25 12.46 -9.78
CA ARG A 36 -7.67 11.29 -10.54
C ARG A 36 -9.09 11.50 -11.04
N LYS A 37 -9.33 11.15 -12.29
CA LYS A 37 -10.66 11.21 -12.89
C LYS A 37 -11.18 9.80 -13.09
N LYS A 38 -12.43 9.58 -12.71
CA LYS A 38 -13.12 8.35 -13.10
C LYS A 38 -13.25 8.34 -14.62
N VAL A 39 -12.88 7.23 -15.24
CA VAL A 39 -13.06 7.06 -16.68
C VAL A 39 -14.56 6.87 -16.94
N ALA A 40 -15.18 7.84 -17.63
CA ALA A 40 -16.62 7.87 -17.81
C ALA A 40 -17.17 6.77 -18.72
N ASP A 41 -16.34 6.25 -19.60
CA ASP A 41 -16.72 5.28 -20.64
C ASP A 41 -15.96 3.95 -20.49
N GLN A 42 -16.23 3.21 -19.44
CA GLN A 42 -15.93 1.79 -19.51
C GLN A 42 -16.99 1.14 -20.39
N ARG A 43 -16.65 0.93 -21.65
CA ARG A 43 -17.52 0.17 -22.54
C ARG A 43 -17.68 -1.22 -21.99
N MET A 44 -18.91 -1.69 -21.98
CA MET A 44 -19.18 -3.09 -21.75
C MET A 44 -18.51 -3.89 -22.84
N TYR A 45 -17.78 -4.93 -22.46
CA TYR A 45 -17.35 -5.93 -23.40
C TYR A 45 -18.60 -6.56 -24.04
N GLU A 46 -18.58 -6.66 -25.35
CA GLU A 46 -19.64 -7.37 -26.06
C GLU A 46 -19.60 -8.83 -25.65
N PHE A 47 -20.65 -9.31 -25.01
CA PHE A 47 -20.80 -10.72 -24.79
C PHE A 47 -20.97 -11.43 -26.16
N CYS A 48 -20.12 -12.39 -26.43
CA CYS A 48 -20.25 -13.22 -27.59
C CYS A 48 -21.22 -14.38 -27.29
N TYR A 49 -22.52 -14.15 -27.49
CA TYR A 49 -23.55 -15.16 -27.31
C TYR A 49 -23.69 -16.00 -28.57
N ARG A 50 -22.65 -16.68 -29.03
CA ARG A 50 -22.67 -17.44 -30.29
C ARG A 50 -23.78 -18.46 -30.36
N GLU A 51 -24.21 -19.00 -29.25
CA GLU A 51 -25.16 -20.15 -29.19
C GLU A 51 -26.38 -19.83 -28.33
N THR A 52 -26.69 -18.57 -28.08
CA THR A 52 -27.82 -18.16 -27.27
C THR A 52 -29.04 -17.80 -28.13
N SER A 53 -30.24 -17.84 -27.53
CA SER A 53 -31.48 -17.43 -28.18
C SER A 53 -31.45 -15.99 -28.66
N GLU A 54 -32.19 -15.66 -29.70
CA GLU A 54 -32.33 -14.29 -30.21
C GLU A 54 -32.84 -13.32 -29.13
N ALA A 55 -33.70 -13.79 -28.24
CA ALA A 55 -34.18 -13.00 -27.11
C ALA A 55 -33.03 -12.57 -26.17
N LEU A 56 -32.06 -13.46 -25.89
CA LEU A 56 -30.92 -13.16 -25.03
C LEU A 56 -29.90 -12.27 -25.73
N LYS A 57 -29.69 -12.49 -27.05
CA LYS A 57 -28.82 -11.59 -27.85
C LYS A 57 -29.33 -10.15 -27.88
N ASN A 58 -30.65 -9.98 -27.89
CA ASN A 58 -31.30 -8.68 -27.88
C ASN A 58 -31.54 -8.12 -26.48
N SER A 59 -31.17 -8.85 -25.42
CA SER A 59 -31.26 -8.35 -24.05
C SER A 59 -30.23 -7.27 -23.78
N ILE A 60 -30.55 -6.35 -22.86
CA ILE A 60 -29.61 -5.34 -22.40
C ILE A 60 -28.58 -6.02 -21.50
N PRO A 61 -27.28 -5.95 -21.82
CA PRO A 61 -26.25 -6.52 -20.97
C PRO A 61 -26.26 -5.92 -19.58
N LEU A 62 -26.01 -6.72 -18.56
CA LEU A 62 -25.95 -6.25 -17.19
C LEU A 62 -24.65 -5.43 -16.96
N PRO A 63 -24.72 -4.27 -16.27
CA PRO A 63 -23.54 -3.45 -15.98
C PRO A 63 -22.41 -4.20 -15.30
N ALA A 64 -22.72 -5.17 -14.44
CA ALA A 64 -21.72 -6.00 -13.77
C ALA A 64 -20.81 -6.79 -14.74
N ALA A 65 -21.25 -7.02 -15.96
CA ALA A 65 -20.44 -7.67 -17.00
C ALA A 65 -19.18 -6.88 -17.37
N HIS A 66 -19.15 -5.57 -17.13
CA HIS A 66 -17.98 -4.72 -17.37
C HIS A 66 -16.76 -5.07 -16.54
N TYR A 67 -16.96 -5.66 -15.39
CA TYR A 67 -15.89 -5.88 -14.41
C TYR A 67 -15.15 -7.19 -14.61
N PHE A 68 -15.63 -8.08 -15.43
CA PHE A 68 -15.02 -9.40 -15.60
C PHE A 68 -13.73 -9.38 -16.42
N ASP A 69 -13.65 -8.52 -17.42
CA ASP A 69 -12.49 -8.43 -18.30
C ASP A 69 -11.59 -7.22 -18.00
N ASN A 70 -12.12 -6.24 -17.28
CA ASN A 70 -11.34 -5.09 -16.81
C ASN A 70 -11.62 -4.84 -15.32
N ILE A 71 -10.90 -5.56 -14.50
CA ILE A 71 -11.00 -5.51 -13.04
C ILE A 71 -10.27 -4.31 -12.42
N ASP A 72 -9.83 -3.36 -13.21
CA ASP A 72 -9.22 -2.12 -12.75
C ASP A 72 -9.99 -0.88 -13.22
N PRO A 73 -11.27 -0.72 -12.84
CA PRO A 73 -11.94 0.55 -13.05
C PRO A 73 -11.17 1.64 -12.30
N GLN A 74 -10.89 2.74 -12.99
CA GLN A 74 -10.19 3.85 -12.39
C GLN A 74 -11.07 4.50 -11.31
N PRO A 75 -10.76 4.38 -10.02
CA PRO A 75 -11.53 5.08 -8.99
C PRO A 75 -11.41 6.59 -9.19
N ASP A 76 -12.42 7.32 -8.79
CA ASP A 76 -12.42 8.79 -8.81
C ASP A 76 -11.68 9.41 -7.60
N CYS A 77 -11.11 8.58 -6.74
CA CYS A 77 -10.41 8.92 -5.53
C CYS A 77 -8.91 8.71 -5.69
N VAL A 78 -8.10 9.65 -5.26
CA VAL A 78 -6.64 9.54 -5.23
C VAL A 78 -6.23 8.53 -4.16
N ILE A 79 -5.45 7.51 -4.53
CA ILE A 79 -4.92 6.53 -3.58
C ILE A 79 -3.52 6.96 -3.15
N THR A 80 -3.35 7.19 -1.85
CA THR A 80 -2.07 7.55 -1.24
C THR A 80 -1.37 6.33 -0.70
N THR A 81 -0.06 6.25 -0.88
CA THR A 81 0.81 5.41 -0.05
C THR A 81 1.76 6.29 0.75
N GLU A 82 2.05 5.88 1.97
CA GLU A 82 3.04 6.54 2.82
C GLU A 82 4.38 5.84 2.69
N ILE A 83 5.45 6.60 2.47
CA ILE A 83 6.80 6.13 2.21
C ILE A 83 7.72 6.77 3.24
N ALA A 84 8.32 5.96 4.09
CA ALA A 84 9.00 6.45 5.30
C ALA A 84 10.35 5.78 5.58
N SER A 85 11.07 5.26 4.58
CA SER A 85 12.37 4.64 4.82
C SER A 85 13.46 5.64 5.23
N GLY A 86 13.29 6.90 4.88
CA GLY A 86 14.28 7.94 5.09
C GLY A 86 15.44 7.92 4.09
N ARG A 87 15.50 6.94 3.19
CA ARG A 87 16.54 6.76 2.17
C ARG A 87 15.90 6.75 0.80
N PHE A 88 16.17 7.76 -0.02
CA PHE A 88 15.45 7.92 -1.29
C PHE A 88 15.68 6.73 -2.25
N GLU A 89 16.84 6.12 -2.23
CA GLU A 89 17.17 4.96 -3.06
C GLU A 89 16.30 3.74 -2.76
N ASP A 90 15.83 3.60 -1.53
CA ASP A 90 14.87 2.58 -1.14
C ASP A 90 13.42 3.07 -1.34
N ASP A 91 13.14 4.31 -0.96
CA ASP A 91 11.83 4.94 -1.15
C ASP A 91 11.39 4.88 -2.63
N VAL A 92 12.28 5.15 -3.58
CA VAL A 92 11.97 5.12 -5.01
C VAL A 92 11.54 3.72 -5.48
N ARG A 93 12.16 2.67 -4.96
CA ARG A 93 11.74 1.28 -5.24
C ARG A 93 10.33 1.02 -4.72
N ARG A 94 10.04 1.45 -3.51
CA ARG A 94 8.70 1.34 -2.88
C ARG A 94 7.66 2.13 -3.66
N MET A 95 7.98 3.35 -4.07
CA MET A 95 7.10 4.19 -4.90
C MET A 95 6.77 3.52 -6.24
N ARG A 96 7.78 2.92 -6.91
CA ARG A 96 7.57 2.19 -8.17
C ARG A 96 6.61 1.02 -8.00
N MET A 97 6.83 0.19 -6.96
CA MET A 97 5.94 -0.93 -6.66
C MET A 97 4.52 -0.45 -6.32
N ALA A 98 4.38 0.55 -5.48
CA ALA A 98 3.07 1.10 -5.12
C ALA A 98 2.34 1.72 -6.31
N ALA A 99 3.05 2.47 -7.18
CA ALA A 99 2.49 3.03 -8.40
C ALA A 99 2.02 1.95 -9.37
N TRP A 100 2.81 0.88 -9.54
CA TRP A 100 2.42 -0.28 -10.35
C TRP A 100 1.10 -0.89 -9.89
N HIS A 101 0.88 -0.94 -8.57
CA HIS A 101 -0.34 -1.47 -7.97
C HIS A 101 -1.51 -0.48 -7.92
N GLY A 102 -1.32 0.79 -8.24
CA GLY A 102 -2.43 1.76 -8.37
C GLY A 102 -2.35 3.00 -7.48
N ALA A 103 -1.31 3.17 -6.67
CA ALA A 103 -1.09 4.43 -5.95
C ALA A 103 -0.72 5.54 -6.93
N ASP A 104 -1.28 6.72 -6.73
CA ASP A 104 -1.06 7.92 -7.55
C ASP A 104 -0.73 9.16 -6.70
N HIS A 105 -0.47 8.92 -5.41
CA HIS A 105 0.01 9.92 -4.48
C HIS A 105 1.04 9.28 -3.53
N MET A 106 2.27 9.73 -3.63
CA MET A 106 3.38 9.28 -2.80
C MET A 106 3.63 10.31 -1.71
N MET A 107 3.23 9.99 -0.49
CA MET A 107 3.49 10.82 0.67
C MET A 107 4.80 10.38 1.30
N VAL A 108 5.86 11.15 1.06
CA VAL A 108 7.19 10.84 1.52
C VAL A 108 7.41 11.46 2.89
N ILE A 109 7.39 10.60 3.90
CA ILE A 109 7.64 10.98 5.28
C ILE A 109 9.13 10.79 5.56
N ARG A 110 9.77 11.82 6.07
CA ARG A 110 11.11 11.71 6.63
C ARG A 110 11.00 11.66 8.15
N THR A 111 11.60 10.67 8.77
CA THR A 111 11.34 10.29 10.16
C THR A 111 11.54 11.39 11.19
N ALA A 112 12.42 12.26 11.00
CA ALA A 112 12.50 13.48 11.79
C ALA A 112 12.36 14.70 10.87
N GLY A 113 11.85 14.48 9.65
CA GLY A 113 12.05 15.32 8.50
C GLY A 113 11.28 16.58 8.43
N GLN A 114 10.31 16.74 9.28
CA GLN A 114 9.46 17.91 9.22
C GLN A 114 10.17 19.19 9.65
N SER A 115 11.26 19.06 10.40
CA SER A 115 12.04 20.18 10.95
C SER A 115 13.50 20.16 10.54
N HIS A 116 13.91 19.27 9.65
CA HIS A 116 15.32 19.01 9.38
C HIS A 116 16.06 20.13 8.70
N ILE A 117 15.38 20.85 7.85
CA ILE A 117 16.00 22.00 7.21
C ILE A 117 16.36 23.09 8.23
N ASP A 118 15.66 23.10 9.35
CA ASP A 118 15.99 23.99 10.47
C ASP A 118 17.37 23.68 11.04
N GLY A 119 17.67 22.38 11.19
CA GLY A 119 18.99 21.92 11.59
C GLY A 119 20.09 22.27 10.60
N LEU A 120 19.76 22.29 9.30
CA LEU A 120 20.70 22.67 8.25
C LEU A 120 21.02 24.15 8.23
N LEU A 121 20.01 24.99 8.48
CA LEU A 121 20.15 26.44 8.39
C LEU A 121 20.65 27.05 9.69
N GLU A 122 20.22 26.53 10.83
CA GLU A 122 20.43 27.16 12.13
C GLU A 122 20.94 26.20 13.23
N GLY A 123 21.17 24.92 12.90
CA GLY A 123 21.67 23.94 13.85
C GLY A 123 20.68 23.60 14.98
N THR A 124 19.39 23.57 14.71
CA THR A 124 18.39 23.26 15.73
C THR A 124 18.45 21.80 16.18
N PRO A 125 18.14 21.49 17.46
CA PRO A 125 18.25 20.13 17.99
C PRO A 125 17.25 19.13 17.39
N GLU A 126 16.21 19.59 16.71
CA GLU A 126 15.19 18.70 16.12
C GLU A 126 15.64 17.94 14.87
N GLY A 127 16.77 18.29 14.31
CA GLY A 127 17.38 17.56 13.21
C GLY A 127 17.99 16.22 13.60
N VAL A 128 17.87 15.82 14.87
CA VAL A 128 18.53 14.62 15.36
C VAL A 128 17.68 13.37 15.09
N GLY A 129 18.21 12.44 14.34
CA GLY A 129 17.69 11.09 14.20
C GLY A 129 17.01 10.73 12.88
N GLY A 130 17.04 11.60 11.87
CA GLY A 130 16.50 11.28 10.55
C GLY A 130 17.29 11.92 9.42
N ILE A 131 16.99 11.53 8.18
CA ILE A 131 17.59 12.12 6.99
C ILE A 131 16.80 13.36 6.61
N ALA A 132 17.47 14.50 6.54
CA ALA A 132 16.85 15.75 6.21
C ALA A 132 16.19 15.74 4.82
N VAL A 133 15.11 16.48 4.67
CA VAL A 133 14.53 16.77 3.35
C VAL A 133 15.45 17.76 2.65
N THR A 134 16.17 17.28 1.64
CA THR A 134 17.12 18.11 0.89
C THR A 134 16.63 18.35 -0.53
N ARG A 135 17.18 19.37 -1.16
CA ARG A 135 16.93 19.66 -2.58
C ARG A 135 17.27 18.46 -3.48
N LYS A 136 18.39 17.80 -3.21
CA LYS A 136 18.82 16.61 -3.94
C LYS A 136 17.79 15.51 -3.85
N GLN A 137 17.33 15.17 -2.65
CA GLN A 137 16.30 14.15 -2.45
C GLN A 137 14.99 14.48 -3.16
N CYS A 138 14.51 15.72 -3.04
CA CYS A 138 13.30 16.15 -3.73
C CYS A 138 13.44 16.00 -5.25
N ARG A 139 14.58 16.43 -5.79
CA ARG A 139 14.86 16.41 -7.22
C ARG A 139 14.99 15.00 -7.77
N VAL A 140 15.74 14.12 -7.09
CA VAL A 140 15.90 12.72 -7.49
C VAL A 140 14.57 11.98 -7.40
N THR A 141 13.83 12.20 -6.31
CA THR A 141 12.50 11.61 -6.14
C THR A 141 11.55 12.05 -7.26
N ARG A 142 11.50 13.34 -7.59
CA ARG A 142 10.64 13.82 -8.69
C ARG A 142 11.07 13.26 -10.04
N ARG A 143 12.38 13.19 -10.31
CA ARG A 143 12.91 12.58 -11.53
C ARG A 143 12.50 11.11 -11.66
N ALA A 144 12.60 10.36 -10.57
CA ALA A 144 12.15 8.98 -10.53
C ALA A 144 10.65 8.84 -10.79
N LEU A 145 9.85 9.70 -10.15
CA LEU A 145 8.39 9.68 -10.34
C LEU A 145 7.99 10.07 -11.76
N ASP A 146 8.72 10.97 -12.43
CA ASP A 146 8.48 11.29 -13.84
C ASP A 146 8.67 10.06 -14.76
N LEU A 147 9.66 9.21 -14.47
CA LEU A 147 9.86 7.94 -15.18
C LEU A 147 8.77 6.91 -14.85
N ILE A 148 8.38 6.85 -13.58
CA ILE A 148 7.30 5.96 -13.11
C ILE A 148 5.96 6.39 -13.72
N GLU A 149 5.70 7.70 -13.88
CA GLU A 149 4.53 8.21 -14.59
C GLU A 149 4.44 7.68 -16.03
N ASP A 150 5.58 7.65 -16.73
CA ASP A 150 5.66 7.11 -18.09
C ASP A 150 5.38 5.60 -18.12
N GLU A 151 5.91 4.85 -17.13
CA GLU A 151 5.69 3.42 -17.02
C GLU A 151 4.23 3.06 -16.74
N VAL A 152 3.55 3.78 -15.83
CA VAL A 152 2.19 3.47 -15.41
C VAL A 152 1.11 4.25 -16.19
N GLY A 153 1.50 5.18 -17.04
CA GLY A 153 0.61 5.94 -17.92
C GLY A 153 -0.31 6.95 -17.20
N ARG A 154 0.04 7.40 -16.00
CA ARG A 154 -0.74 8.37 -15.25
C ARG A 154 0.12 9.27 -14.36
N PRO A 155 -0.36 10.49 -14.01
CA PRO A 155 0.34 11.39 -13.11
C PRO A 155 0.45 10.81 -11.68
N ILE A 156 1.62 10.94 -11.08
CA ILE A 156 1.89 10.57 -9.68
C ILE A 156 2.21 11.84 -8.89
N ASN A 157 1.41 12.15 -7.89
CA ASN A 157 1.65 13.28 -7.01
C ASN A 157 2.74 12.96 -6.00
N TYR A 158 3.72 13.84 -5.91
CA TYR A 158 4.75 13.83 -4.89
C TYR A 158 4.34 14.74 -3.73
N HIS A 159 4.39 14.24 -2.51
CA HIS A 159 3.98 14.95 -1.32
C HIS A 159 5.02 14.83 -0.21
N SER A 160 5.21 15.89 0.55
CA SER A 160 6.02 15.89 1.76
C SER A 160 5.48 16.92 2.77
N TYR A 161 6.29 17.38 3.71
CA TYR A 161 5.86 18.25 4.80
C TYR A 161 6.53 19.62 4.72
N VAL A 162 5.72 20.66 4.84
CA VAL A 162 6.17 22.06 5.02
C VAL A 162 5.79 22.50 6.42
N SER A 163 6.57 22.09 7.39
CA SER A 163 6.34 22.39 8.81
C SER A 163 7.68 22.65 9.50
N GLY A 164 7.64 22.95 10.79
CA GLY A 164 8.83 23.38 11.52
C GLY A 164 9.09 24.88 11.39
N VAL A 165 10.30 25.29 11.71
CA VAL A 165 10.68 26.72 11.78
C VAL A 165 11.21 27.27 10.45
N ALA A 166 11.52 26.41 9.48
CA ALA A 166 11.97 26.79 8.13
C ALA A 166 10.90 26.56 7.05
N GLY A 167 9.63 26.69 7.40
CA GLY A 167 8.51 26.47 6.49
C GLY A 167 8.61 27.24 5.17
N PRO A 168 8.95 28.54 5.14
CA PRO A 168 9.12 29.29 3.91
C PRO A 168 10.19 28.71 2.98
N GLU A 169 11.34 28.35 3.53
CA GLU A 169 12.49 27.81 2.80
C GLU A 169 12.17 26.45 2.19
N ILE A 170 11.49 25.58 2.96
CA ILE A 170 11.00 24.29 2.48
C ILE A 170 9.98 24.50 1.37
N ALA A 171 9.05 25.43 1.51
CA ALA A 171 8.05 25.73 0.50
C ALA A 171 8.67 26.18 -0.82
N VAL A 172 9.72 27.01 -0.79
CA VAL A 172 10.48 27.42 -1.97
C VAL A 172 11.12 26.21 -2.63
N MET A 173 11.84 25.41 -1.86
CA MET A 173 12.49 24.22 -2.38
C MET A 173 11.48 23.27 -3.03
N PHE A 174 10.35 23.02 -2.39
CA PHE A 174 9.28 22.16 -2.95
C PHE A 174 8.67 22.72 -4.22
N ALA A 175 8.44 24.04 -4.26
CA ALA A 175 7.93 24.70 -5.45
C ALA A 175 8.90 24.60 -6.65
N GLU A 176 10.21 24.70 -6.38
CA GLU A 176 11.24 24.59 -7.42
C GLU A 176 11.47 23.15 -7.88
N GLU A 177 11.34 22.17 -6.99
CA GLU A 177 11.63 20.77 -7.28
C GLU A 177 10.38 19.94 -7.66
N GLY A 178 9.24 20.59 -7.88
CA GLY A 178 8.05 19.93 -8.41
C GLY A 178 7.32 19.01 -7.43
N VAL A 179 7.37 19.32 -6.14
CA VAL A 179 6.51 18.70 -5.13
C VAL A 179 5.08 19.18 -5.34
N ASN A 180 4.12 18.27 -5.39
CA ASN A 180 2.75 18.55 -5.81
C ASN A 180 1.80 18.82 -4.65
N GLY A 181 2.11 18.32 -3.46
CA GLY A 181 1.32 18.52 -2.26
C GLY A 181 2.19 18.59 -1.02
N ALA A 182 1.70 19.23 0.03
CA ALA A 182 2.41 19.29 1.29
C ALA A 182 1.46 19.40 2.49
N HIS A 183 1.81 18.74 3.58
CA HIS A 183 1.24 19.06 4.87
C HIS A 183 1.74 20.41 5.33
N GLN A 184 0.82 21.30 5.64
CA GLN A 184 1.12 22.61 6.18
C GLN A 184 -0.06 23.07 7.05
N ASP A 185 0.12 22.99 8.36
CA ASP A 185 -0.81 23.50 9.36
C ASP A 185 -0.02 24.04 10.54
N PRO A 186 -0.11 25.35 10.85
CA PRO A 186 0.62 25.92 11.96
C PRO A 186 0.19 25.33 13.31
N GLN A 187 -1.05 24.84 13.43
CA GLN A 187 -1.53 24.21 14.66
C GLN A 187 -0.78 22.92 14.98
N TYR A 188 -0.38 22.16 13.96
CA TYR A 188 0.46 20.99 14.15
C TYR A 188 1.80 21.34 14.82
N ASN A 189 2.42 22.43 14.40
CA ASN A 189 3.64 22.92 15.02
C ASN A 189 3.42 23.34 16.48
N VAL A 190 2.30 24.00 16.75
CA VAL A 190 2.00 24.54 18.09
C VAL A 190 1.59 23.42 19.04
N LEU A 191 0.62 22.60 18.65
CA LEU A 191 -0.01 21.63 19.55
C LEU A 191 0.80 20.33 19.69
N TYR A 192 1.45 19.93 18.64
CA TYR A 192 2.14 18.64 18.58
C TYR A 192 3.66 18.76 18.73
N ARG A 193 4.26 19.79 18.10
CA ARG A 193 5.72 20.00 18.07
C ARG A 193 6.23 21.01 19.08
N ASN A 194 5.35 21.66 19.81
CA ASN A 194 5.71 22.67 20.80
C ASN A 194 6.58 23.82 20.25
N ILE A 195 6.35 24.19 18.98
CA ILE A 195 7.05 25.30 18.32
C ILE A 195 6.36 26.62 18.68
N ASN A 196 7.13 27.70 18.76
CA ASN A 196 6.62 29.04 19.04
C ASN A 196 5.39 29.37 18.19
N MET A 197 4.29 29.78 18.84
CA MET A 197 2.99 29.98 18.20
C MET A 197 3.02 31.06 17.13
N TYR A 198 3.61 32.20 17.43
CA TYR A 198 3.61 33.34 16.52
C TYR A 198 4.46 33.04 15.30
N ARG A 199 5.66 32.50 15.49
CA ARG A 199 6.52 32.10 14.40
C ARG A 199 5.85 31.07 13.50
N SER A 200 5.21 30.07 14.08
CA SER A 200 4.50 29.03 13.32
C SER A 200 3.46 29.60 12.37
N PHE A 201 2.65 30.56 12.83
CA PHE A 201 1.63 31.17 11.99
C PHE A 201 2.20 32.14 10.96
N VAL A 202 3.22 32.91 11.30
CA VAL A 202 3.89 33.82 10.35
C VAL A 202 4.55 33.02 9.22
N ASP A 203 5.33 32.02 9.57
CA ASP A 203 6.02 31.17 8.58
C ASP A 203 5.01 30.38 7.72
N ALA A 204 3.93 29.88 8.32
CA ALA A 204 2.87 29.24 7.59
C ALA A 204 2.19 30.18 6.57
N ALA A 205 1.97 31.44 6.93
CA ALA A 205 1.39 32.43 6.01
C ALA A 205 2.26 32.63 4.76
N VAL A 206 3.57 32.70 4.93
CA VAL A 206 4.51 32.83 3.82
C VAL A 206 4.57 31.55 3.01
N ALA A 207 4.70 30.39 3.66
CA ALA A 207 4.75 29.09 3.00
C ALA A 207 3.50 28.83 2.14
N LYS A 208 2.30 29.10 2.65
CA LYS A 208 1.03 28.94 1.92
C LYS A 208 0.95 29.80 0.66
N ARG A 209 1.48 31.03 0.68
CA ARG A 209 1.54 31.89 -0.49
C ARG A 209 2.46 31.32 -1.58
N ILE A 210 3.60 30.73 -1.18
CA ILE A 210 4.51 30.04 -2.08
C ILE A 210 3.84 28.81 -2.68
N MET A 211 3.24 27.98 -1.86
CA MET A 211 2.49 26.79 -2.30
C MET A 211 1.42 27.14 -3.33
N ARG A 212 0.66 28.21 -3.09
CA ARG A 212 -0.33 28.72 -4.02
C ARG A 212 0.26 29.06 -5.38
N SER A 213 1.44 29.66 -5.44
CA SER A 213 2.05 30.12 -6.70
C SER A 213 2.27 28.99 -7.71
N VAL A 214 2.43 27.76 -7.25
CA VAL A 214 2.59 26.54 -8.06
C VAL A 214 1.41 25.59 -7.96
N ARG A 215 0.29 26.01 -7.34
CA ARG A 215 -0.91 25.19 -7.13
C ARG A 215 -0.64 23.88 -6.41
N MET A 216 0.26 23.92 -5.44
CA MET A 216 0.54 22.80 -4.54
C MET A 216 -0.67 22.59 -3.63
N LEU A 217 -1.14 21.34 -3.52
CA LEU A 217 -2.22 21.00 -2.60
C LEU A 217 -1.71 21.10 -1.16
N GLN A 218 -2.43 21.85 -0.34
CA GLN A 218 -2.21 21.81 1.09
C GLN A 218 -3.08 20.73 1.73
N ILE A 219 -2.47 19.89 2.55
CA ILE A 219 -3.20 19.01 3.47
C ILE A 219 -3.00 19.55 4.89
N ASP A 220 -4.05 19.62 5.69
CA ASP A 220 -3.91 20.04 7.07
C ASP A 220 -3.34 18.93 7.96
N GLY A 221 -2.78 19.31 9.10
CA GLY A 221 -2.15 18.41 10.06
C GLY A 221 -3.01 18.10 11.29
N ALA A 222 -4.26 18.53 11.33
CA ALA A 222 -5.10 18.39 12.51
C ALA A 222 -5.21 16.94 13.01
N HIS A 223 -5.26 15.97 12.09
CA HIS A 223 -5.30 14.56 12.45
C HIS A 223 -4.05 14.07 13.18
N ASN A 224 -2.87 14.57 12.83
CA ASN A 224 -1.63 14.12 13.47
C ASN A 224 -1.60 14.50 14.94
N ALA A 225 -2.04 15.72 15.27
CA ALA A 225 -2.09 16.17 16.63
C ALA A 225 -3.02 15.33 17.51
N ASN A 226 -4.15 14.89 16.98
CA ASN A 226 -5.19 14.22 17.76
C ASN A 226 -5.21 12.70 17.59
N ALA A 227 -4.87 12.17 16.43
CA ALA A 227 -4.96 10.75 16.14
C ALA A 227 -3.77 9.94 16.69
N THR A 228 -2.59 10.54 16.74
CA THR A 228 -1.38 9.86 17.21
C THR A 228 -1.16 10.00 18.72
N ALA A 229 -1.53 11.12 19.29
CA ALA A 229 -1.32 11.43 20.71
C ALA A 229 -2.52 11.07 21.58
N VAL A 230 -3.75 11.31 21.10
CA VAL A 230 -4.98 11.16 21.87
C VAL A 230 -5.97 10.28 21.13
N ARG A 231 -6.94 9.78 21.84
CA ARG A 231 -8.09 9.07 21.27
C ARG A 231 -9.01 10.06 20.56
N ALA A 232 -8.85 10.23 19.27
CA ALA A 232 -9.57 11.22 18.45
C ALA A 232 -11.09 11.20 18.61
N TRP A 233 -11.67 10.03 18.88
CA TRP A 233 -13.11 9.87 19.14
C TRP A 233 -13.62 10.59 20.40
N LYS A 234 -12.72 11.01 21.30
CA LYS A 234 -13.07 11.84 22.47
C LYS A 234 -13.10 13.32 22.16
N VAL A 235 -12.47 13.74 21.08
CA VAL A 235 -12.20 15.15 20.75
C VAL A 235 -12.74 15.58 19.39
N MET A 236 -13.75 14.89 18.87
CA MET A 236 -14.31 15.20 17.55
C MET A 236 -14.74 16.66 17.34
N PRO A 237 -15.39 17.36 18.31
CA PRO A 237 -15.69 18.78 18.16
C PRO A 237 -14.44 19.64 18.03
N GLU A 238 -13.38 19.31 18.76
CA GLU A 238 -12.09 20.00 18.69
C GLU A 238 -11.44 19.83 17.31
N LEU A 239 -11.52 18.64 16.72
CA LEU A 239 -11.04 18.41 15.35
C LEU A 239 -11.75 19.31 14.35
N LEU A 240 -13.08 19.47 14.46
CA LEU A 240 -13.85 20.39 13.61
C LEU A 240 -13.37 21.83 13.77
N VAL A 241 -13.06 22.25 15.00
CA VAL A 241 -12.52 23.58 15.29
C VAL A 241 -11.14 23.77 14.65
N GLN A 242 -10.25 22.79 14.78
CA GLN A 242 -8.92 22.86 14.17
C GLN A 242 -9.00 22.95 12.63
N HIS A 243 -9.88 22.19 12.00
CA HIS A 243 -10.14 22.32 10.56
C HIS A 243 -10.68 23.70 10.20
N ALA A 244 -11.61 24.24 10.98
CA ALA A 244 -12.16 25.58 10.74
C ALA A 244 -11.07 26.67 10.80
N ILE A 245 -10.21 26.62 11.82
CA ILE A 245 -9.09 27.56 11.98
C ILE A 245 -8.12 27.45 10.80
N ASN A 246 -7.70 26.24 10.43
CA ASN A 246 -6.78 26.05 9.32
C ASN A 246 -7.38 26.52 7.98
N CYS A 247 -8.63 26.18 7.69
CA CYS A 247 -9.33 26.63 6.48
C CYS A 247 -9.42 28.15 6.41
N ALA A 248 -9.89 28.79 7.48
CA ALA A 248 -10.01 30.24 7.53
C ALA A 248 -8.65 30.93 7.38
N PHE A 249 -7.63 30.43 8.07
CA PHE A 249 -6.27 30.95 7.95
C PHE A 249 -5.74 30.80 6.51
N SER A 250 -5.85 29.62 5.92
CA SER A 250 -5.36 29.37 4.58
C SER A 250 -6.05 30.24 3.52
N VAL A 251 -7.37 30.42 3.63
CA VAL A 251 -8.11 31.32 2.73
C VAL A 251 -7.71 32.77 2.97
N SER A 252 -7.49 33.20 4.22
CA SER A 252 -7.09 34.57 4.54
C SER A 252 -5.75 34.98 3.92
N VAL A 253 -4.83 34.02 3.77
CA VAL A 253 -3.54 34.25 3.07
C VAL A 253 -3.61 34.01 1.58
N GLY A 254 -4.79 33.71 1.06
CA GLY A 254 -5.10 33.67 -0.37
C GLY A 254 -5.04 32.30 -1.03
N MET A 255 -5.00 31.19 -0.29
CA MET A 255 -5.12 29.88 -0.91
C MET A 255 -6.54 29.62 -1.43
N PRO A 256 -6.71 29.10 -2.65
CA PRO A 256 -8.02 28.67 -3.14
C PRO A 256 -8.54 27.48 -2.34
N LYS A 257 -9.84 27.39 -2.10
CA LYS A 257 -10.45 26.28 -1.34
C LYS A 257 -10.23 24.92 -1.99
N GLU A 258 -10.17 24.86 -3.30
CA GLU A 258 -9.92 23.64 -4.07
C GLU A 258 -8.49 23.09 -3.92
N ASP A 259 -7.55 23.93 -3.48
CA ASP A 259 -6.16 23.54 -3.21
C ASP A 259 -5.91 23.28 -1.70
N ILE A 260 -6.98 23.14 -0.91
CA ILE A 260 -6.94 22.83 0.52
C ILE A 260 -7.67 21.50 0.77
N ALA A 261 -7.00 20.54 1.37
CA ALA A 261 -7.56 19.27 1.78
C ALA A 261 -7.54 19.12 3.31
N LEU A 262 -8.67 18.76 3.86
CA LEU A 262 -8.78 18.43 5.27
C LEU A 262 -8.40 16.97 5.49
N SER A 263 -7.57 16.73 6.48
CA SER A 263 -7.17 15.39 6.86
C SER A 263 -8.14 14.83 7.88
N THR A 264 -9.05 14.01 7.41
CA THR A 264 -10.10 13.41 8.22
C THR A 264 -9.64 12.05 8.70
N VAL A 265 -9.20 11.97 9.93
CA VAL A 265 -9.03 10.65 10.55
C VAL A 265 -10.40 10.25 11.07
N PRO A 266 -10.92 9.06 10.75
CA PRO A 266 -12.05 8.56 11.50
C PRO A 266 -11.64 8.51 12.97
N PRO A 267 -12.49 8.95 13.88
CA PRO A 267 -12.15 8.96 15.30
C PRO A 267 -12.20 7.56 15.91
N ASP A 268 -11.43 6.67 15.39
CA ASP A 268 -11.46 5.25 15.63
C ASP A 268 -11.56 4.83 17.09
N ALA A 269 -12.65 4.18 17.41
CA ALA A 269 -12.60 3.21 18.50
C ALA A 269 -11.96 1.91 17.96
N ALA A 270 -10.88 1.46 18.58
CA ALA A 270 -10.28 0.18 18.23
C ALA A 270 -11.32 -0.95 18.26
N PRO A 271 -11.23 -1.96 17.38
CA PRO A 271 -10.15 -2.21 16.45
C PRO A 271 -10.36 -1.61 15.04
N ALA A 272 -11.50 -1.02 14.77
CA ALA A 272 -11.82 -0.50 13.44
C ALA A 272 -12.75 0.72 13.53
N PRO A 273 -12.85 1.55 12.48
CA PRO A 273 -13.82 2.63 12.39
C PRO A 273 -15.24 2.16 12.70
N CYS A 274 -15.95 2.94 13.49
CA CYS A 274 -17.29 2.60 13.96
C CYS A 274 -18.35 3.48 13.31
N MET A 275 -19.32 2.87 12.62
CA MET A 275 -20.41 3.62 11.96
C MET A 275 -21.13 4.59 12.89
N ARG A 276 -21.33 4.24 14.16
CA ARG A 276 -22.03 5.12 15.10
C ARG A 276 -21.25 6.34 15.51
N MET A 277 -19.93 6.32 15.36
CA MET A 277 -19.06 7.43 15.78
C MET A 277 -18.47 8.15 14.56
N ASP A 278 -17.94 7.39 13.63
CA ASP A 278 -17.17 7.93 12.50
C ASP A 278 -18.07 8.51 11.40
N LEU A 279 -19.21 7.86 11.11
CA LEU A 279 -20.13 8.37 10.10
C LEU A 279 -20.75 9.73 10.49
N PRO A 280 -21.26 9.96 11.71
CA PRO A 280 -21.74 11.29 12.11
C PRO A 280 -20.69 12.38 11.98
N TYR A 281 -19.43 12.07 12.36
CA TYR A 281 -18.33 13.00 12.23
C TYR A 281 -18.02 13.32 10.76
N ALA A 282 -17.90 12.30 9.92
CA ALA A 282 -17.62 12.48 8.49
C ALA A 282 -18.74 13.26 7.77
N VAL A 283 -20.00 13.04 8.16
CA VAL A 283 -21.14 13.81 7.65
C VAL A 283 -21.09 15.26 8.13
N ALA A 284 -20.82 15.49 9.42
CA ALA A 284 -20.70 16.84 9.97
C ALA A 284 -19.56 17.61 9.28
N LEU A 285 -18.42 16.96 9.07
CA LEU A 285 -17.27 17.53 8.39
C LEU A 285 -17.62 17.95 6.95
N ARG A 286 -18.25 17.06 6.19
CA ARG A 286 -18.66 17.35 4.80
C ARG A 286 -19.70 18.47 4.74
N ASP A 287 -20.62 18.53 5.69
CA ASP A 287 -21.61 19.59 5.76
C ASP A 287 -20.99 20.97 6.03
N LEU A 288 -19.98 21.03 6.91
CA LEU A 288 -19.31 22.28 7.28
C LEU A 288 -18.27 22.72 6.25
N PHE A 289 -17.59 21.78 5.62
CA PHE A 289 -16.45 22.04 4.75
C PHE A 289 -16.63 21.47 3.33
N GLY A 290 -17.86 21.49 2.80
CA GLY A 290 -18.19 20.93 1.50
C GLY A 290 -17.43 21.50 0.31
N GLU A 291 -16.92 22.73 0.43
CA GLU A 291 -16.16 23.41 -0.63
C GLU A 291 -14.67 23.02 -0.65
N TYR A 292 -14.20 22.31 0.39
CA TYR A 292 -12.82 21.88 0.51
C TYR A 292 -12.68 20.41 0.09
N LYS A 293 -11.45 20.02 -0.19
CA LYS A 293 -11.09 18.61 -0.44
C LYS A 293 -10.97 17.85 0.86
N MET A 294 -11.14 16.54 0.80
CA MET A 294 -11.05 15.69 1.97
C MET A 294 -10.16 14.49 1.74
N ARG A 295 -9.24 14.27 2.67
CA ARG A 295 -8.38 13.10 2.74
C ARG A 295 -8.85 12.21 3.88
N ALA A 296 -9.34 11.03 3.57
CA ALA A 296 -9.59 10.01 4.56
C ALA A 296 -8.29 9.32 4.93
N GLN A 297 -8.02 9.27 6.22
CA GLN A 297 -6.85 8.58 6.75
C GLN A 297 -7.27 7.76 7.96
N GLN A 298 -6.63 6.64 8.15
CA GLN A 298 -6.85 5.74 9.25
C GLN A 298 -5.93 6.06 10.43
N ASN A 299 -6.40 5.76 11.63
CA ASN A 299 -5.59 5.86 12.82
C ASN A 299 -4.70 4.61 12.98
N THR A 300 -3.38 4.80 13.06
CA THR A 300 -2.39 3.74 13.15
C THR A 300 -2.19 3.18 14.57
N ARG A 301 -2.63 3.89 15.57
CA ARG A 301 -2.30 3.63 16.99
C ARG A 301 -2.70 2.24 17.48
N TYR A 302 -3.70 1.62 16.87
CA TYR A 302 -4.31 0.39 17.36
C TYR A 302 -4.06 -0.84 16.48
N MET A 303 -3.23 -0.73 15.44
CA MET A 303 -3.03 -1.84 14.50
C MET A 303 -2.08 -2.93 15.01
N GLU A 304 -1.19 -2.59 15.91
CA GLU A 304 -0.26 -3.51 16.57
C GLU A 304 0.44 -4.53 15.63
N SER A 305 0.74 -4.10 14.41
CA SER A 305 1.33 -4.92 13.35
C SER A 305 0.45 -6.08 12.83
N ASP A 306 -0.85 -6.04 13.08
CA ASP A 306 -1.80 -7.03 12.55
C ASP A 306 -2.30 -6.64 11.17
N SER A 307 -1.91 -7.40 10.15
CA SER A 307 -2.32 -7.17 8.76
C SER A 307 -3.83 -7.34 8.54
N ARG A 308 -4.49 -8.20 9.30
CA ARG A 308 -5.94 -8.41 9.22
C ARG A 308 -6.68 -7.20 9.77
N ASP A 309 -6.27 -6.71 10.93
CA ASP A 309 -6.89 -5.54 11.56
C ASP A 309 -6.66 -4.29 10.69
N ALA A 310 -5.47 -4.12 10.12
CA ALA A 310 -5.19 -3.08 9.14
C ALA A 310 -6.13 -3.15 7.93
N THR A 311 -6.34 -4.34 7.37
CA THR A 311 -7.23 -4.57 6.23
C THR A 311 -8.69 -4.24 6.58
N VAL A 312 -9.19 -4.75 7.70
CA VAL A 312 -10.57 -4.48 8.15
C VAL A 312 -10.78 -2.98 8.38
N SER A 313 -9.84 -2.35 9.04
CA SER A 313 -9.88 -0.90 9.31
C SER A 313 -9.89 -0.09 8.00
N HIS A 314 -9.06 -0.44 7.01
CA HIS A 314 -9.07 0.18 5.68
C HIS A 314 -10.44 0.05 5.00
N VAL A 315 -11.01 -1.15 4.96
CA VAL A 315 -12.31 -1.39 4.32
C VAL A 315 -13.41 -0.56 4.99
N MET A 316 -13.46 -0.54 6.33
CA MET A 316 -14.44 0.24 7.07
C MET A 316 -14.26 1.76 6.85
N ASN A 317 -13.03 2.24 6.88
CA ASN A 317 -12.71 3.64 6.60
C ASN A 317 -13.13 4.03 5.17
N LEU A 318 -12.79 3.21 4.18
CA LEU A 318 -13.17 3.41 2.79
C LEU A 318 -14.68 3.45 2.60
N MET A 319 -15.43 2.59 3.27
CA MET A 319 -16.89 2.59 3.22
C MET A 319 -17.47 3.90 3.72
N ILE A 320 -17.03 4.39 4.88
CA ILE A 320 -17.46 5.67 5.44
C ILE A 320 -17.04 6.83 4.53
N SER A 321 -15.82 6.80 4.03
CA SER A 321 -15.26 7.81 3.12
C SER A 321 -16.04 7.88 1.81
N ARG A 322 -16.44 6.75 1.24
CA ARG A 322 -17.24 6.72 0.01
C ARG A 322 -18.65 7.24 0.23
N LEU A 323 -19.28 6.96 1.37
CA LEU A 323 -20.58 7.51 1.73
C LEU A 323 -20.56 9.03 1.91
N THR A 324 -19.41 9.60 2.28
CA THR A 324 -19.23 11.03 2.53
C THR A 324 -18.36 11.75 1.50
N SER A 325 -17.94 11.07 0.46
CA SER A 325 -17.25 11.65 -0.71
C SER A 325 -15.81 12.17 -0.46
N ALA A 326 -14.97 11.38 0.20
CA ALA A 326 -13.54 11.70 0.29
C ALA A 326 -12.88 11.74 -1.10
N ASP A 327 -11.98 12.72 -1.31
CA ASP A 327 -11.26 12.95 -2.56
C ASP A 327 -9.92 12.19 -2.60
N ILE A 328 -9.33 11.96 -1.43
CA ILE A 328 -8.05 11.27 -1.24
C ILE A 328 -8.26 10.18 -0.20
N GLN A 329 -7.77 8.99 -0.49
CA GLN A 329 -7.74 7.87 0.45
C GLN A 329 -6.30 7.53 0.78
N SER A 330 -5.90 7.76 2.02
CA SER A 330 -4.64 7.24 2.54
C SER A 330 -4.75 5.76 2.82
N THR A 331 -3.66 5.08 2.51
CA THR A 331 -3.44 3.71 2.92
C THR A 331 -2.43 3.69 4.06
N ILE A 332 -2.66 2.85 5.03
CA ILE A 332 -1.78 2.68 6.17
C ILE A 332 -1.40 1.22 6.27
N THR A 333 -0.12 0.98 6.52
CA THR A 333 0.42 -0.36 6.70
C THR A 333 0.28 -0.81 8.15
N PRO A 334 0.26 -2.11 8.45
CA PRO A 334 0.16 -2.60 9.81
C PRO A 334 1.35 -2.21 10.69
N ASP A 335 2.49 -1.95 10.08
CA ASP A 335 3.75 -1.55 10.72
C ASP A 335 3.97 -0.03 10.75
N GLU A 336 3.01 0.76 10.26
CA GLU A 336 3.06 2.23 10.29
C GLU A 336 3.22 2.78 11.71
N GLY A 337 4.15 3.71 11.88
CA GLY A 337 4.40 4.35 13.17
C GLY A 337 5.15 3.49 14.20
N ARG A 338 5.57 2.28 13.86
CA ARG A 338 6.36 1.39 14.74
C ARG A 338 7.75 1.14 14.20
N ASN A 339 7.87 0.90 12.91
CA ASN A 339 9.12 0.65 12.20
C ASN A 339 8.98 1.17 10.78
N VAL A 340 10.05 1.06 10.01
CA VAL A 340 9.98 1.30 8.56
C VAL A 340 9.03 0.27 7.95
N PRO A 341 7.95 0.67 7.27
CA PRO A 341 7.03 -0.28 6.68
C PRO A 341 7.74 -1.23 5.71
N TRP A 342 7.43 -2.50 5.79
CA TRP A 342 7.99 -3.48 4.88
C TRP A 342 7.50 -3.25 3.46
N HIS A 343 8.36 -3.55 2.48
CA HIS A 343 8.07 -3.28 1.06
C HIS A 343 6.70 -3.79 0.62
N TYR A 344 6.35 -5.03 0.96
CA TYR A 344 5.10 -5.64 0.53
C TYR A 344 3.88 -5.09 1.29
N ASN A 345 4.04 -4.58 2.50
CA ASN A 345 2.94 -3.99 3.26
C ASN A 345 2.40 -2.71 2.60
N ASN A 346 3.27 -1.88 2.03
CA ASN A 346 2.84 -0.74 1.20
C ASN A 346 1.98 -1.21 0.02
N VAL A 347 2.41 -2.25 -0.69
CA VAL A 347 1.68 -2.82 -1.83
C VAL A 347 0.34 -3.43 -1.39
N HIS A 348 0.32 -4.17 -0.29
CA HIS A 348 -0.91 -4.77 0.25
C HIS A 348 -1.93 -3.71 0.66
N ALA A 349 -1.49 -2.63 1.30
CA ALA A 349 -2.35 -1.51 1.68
C ALA A 349 -2.97 -0.83 0.44
N VAL A 350 -2.16 -0.56 -0.58
CA VAL A 350 -2.64 -0.01 -1.87
C VAL A 350 -3.64 -0.94 -2.53
N ASN A 351 -3.37 -2.25 -2.58
CA ASN A 351 -4.28 -3.24 -3.15
C ASN A 351 -5.59 -3.33 -2.37
N THR A 352 -5.55 -3.26 -1.04
CA THR A 352 -6.74 -3.24 -0.19
C THR A 352 -7.62 -2.03 -0.55
N ALA A 353 -7.02 -0.83 -0.64
CA ALA A 353 -7.75 0.38 -1.02
C ALA A 353 -8.33 0.28 -2.43
N LYS A 354 -7.55 -0.16 -3.41
CA LYS A 354 -7.98 -0.33 -4.80
C LYS A 354 -9.13 -1.31 -4.92
N GLN A 355 -9.00 -2.51 -4.35
CA GLN A 355 -10.04 -3.54 -4.40
C GLN A 355 -11.33 -3.08 -3.72
N SER A 356 -11.21 -2.43 -2.56
CA SER A 356 -12.37 -1.89 -1.84
C SER A 356 -13.07 -0.80 -2.64
N LEU A 357 -12.33 0.12 -3.26
CA LEU A 357 -12.91 1.19 -4.10
C LEU A 357 -13.61 0.61 -5.34
N ILE A 358 -13.04 -0.43 -5.95
CA ILE A 358 -13.67 -1.16 -7.05
C ILE A 358 -14.97 -1.83 -6.57
N GLY A 359 -14.91 -2.54 -5.44
CA GLY A 359 -16.08 -3.24 -4.88
C GLY A 359 -17.19 -2.30 -4.40
N MET A 360 -16.86 -1.03 -4.13
CA MET A 360 -17.83 0.01 -3.74
C MET A 360 -18.21 0.95 -4.90
N ASP A 361 -17.89 0.58 -6.14
CA ASP A 361 -18.38 1.35 -7.30
C ASP A 361 -19.91 1.35 -7.33
N GLY A 362 -20.51 2.51 -7.61
CA GLY A 362 -21.96 2.71 -7.53
C GLY A 362 -22.50 2.95 -6.11
N MET A 363 -21.66 2.88 -5.07
CA MET A 363 -22.15 3.07 -3.68
C MET A 363 -22.81 4.44 -3.46
N ARG A 364 -22.23 5.50 -4.01
CA ARG A 364 -22.76 6.86 -3.86
C ARG A 364 -24.11 7.07 -4.55
N GLU A 365 -24.34 6.37 -5.63
CA GLU A 365 -25.56 6.43 -6.42
C GLU A 365 -26.68 5.59 -5.83
N MET A 366 -26.34 4.44 -5.26
CA MET A 366 -27.31 3.42 -4.80
C MET A 366 -27.55 3.43 -3.30
N VAL A 367 -26.60 3.92 -2.50
CA VAL A 367 -26.68 3.93 -1.03
C VAL A 367 -26.67 5.37 -0.53
N LYS A 368 -27.65 5.71 0.29
CA LYS A 368 -27.75 7.05 0.92
C LYS A 368 -27.71 6.93 2.44
N VAL A 369 -26.99 7.86 3.04
CA VAL A 369 -27.03 8.04 4.51
C VAL A 369 -28.42 8.54 4.90
N ASP A 370 -29.13 7.81 5.74
CA ASP A 370 -30.43 8.23 6.27
C ASP A 370 -30.27 9.34 7.30
N ARG A 371 -30.35 10.57 6.83
CA ARG A 371 -30.24 11.78 7.67
C ARG A 371 -31.45 12.01 8.60
N GLU A 372 -32.57 11.33 8.39
CA GLU A 372 -33.73 11.39 9.25
C GLU A 372 -33.61 10.44 10.45
N ASN A 373 -32.66 9.51 10.41
CA ASN A 373 -32.35 8.68 11.58
C ASN A 373 -32.04 9.57 12.79
N ALA A 374 -32.79 9.40 13.87
CA ALA A 374 -32.77 10.30 15.04
C ALA A 374 -31.38 10.25 15.74
N GLU A 375 -30.76 9.10 15.84
CA GLU A 375 -29.43 8.96 16.46
C GLU A 375 -28.38 9.71 15.65
N LEU A 376 -28.32 9.46 14.34
CA LEU A 376 -27.37 10.12 13.44
C LEU A 376 -27.56 11.64 13.45
N ARG A 377 -28.78 12.11 13.29
CA ARG A 377 -29.11 13.55 13.28
C ARG A 377 -28.71 14.23 14.58
N ASN A 378 -28.99 13.60 15.71
CA ASN A 378 -28.67 14.17 17.02
C ASN A 378 -27.14 14.23 17.23
N LYS A 379 -26.41 13.22 16.84
CA LYS A 379 -24.92 13.22 16.92
C LYS A 379 -24.28 14.27 16.01
N ILE A 380 -24.76 14.40 14.78
CA ILE A 380 -24.29 15.44 13.86
C ILE A 380 -24.55 16.83 14.46
N ARG A 381 -25.76 17.06 15.00
CA ARG A 381 -26.09 18.32 15.65
C ARG A 381 -25.18 18.57 16.84
N GLU A 382 -25.04 17.62 17.73
CA GLU A 382 -24.19 17.74 18.92
C GLU A 382 -22.75 18.11 18.56
N LEU A 383 -22.14 17.43 17.56
CA LEU A 383 -20.80 17.75 17.11
C LEU A 383 -20.67 19.19 16.63
N LYS A 384 -21.60 19.65 15.80
CA LYS A 384 -21.62 21.01 15.27
C LYS A 384 -21.83 22.06 16.35
N GLU A 385 -22.80 21.86 17.24
CA GLU A 385 -23.08 22.76 18.33
C GLU A 385 -21.89 22.89 19.29
N ARG A 386 -21.26 21.77 19.65
CA ARG A 386 -20.06 21.78 20.51
C ARG A 386 -18.89 22.49 19.86
N ALA A 387 -18.68 22.30 18.55
CA ALA A 387 -17.63 23.01 17.81
C ALA A 387 -17.87 24.54 17.81
N VAL A 388 -19.12 24.97 17.61
CA VAL A 388 -19.47 26.41 17.68
C VAL A 388 -19.26 26.97 19.10
N LEU A 389 -19.71 26.27 20.12
CA LEU A 389 -19.50 26.68 21.51
C LEU A 389 -18.03 26.77 21.88
N PHE A 390 -17.23 25.86 21.37
CA PHE A 390 -15.77 25.87 21.53
C PHE A 390 -15.15 27.13 20.90
N LEU A 391 -15.53 27.46 19.66
CA LEU A 391 -15.08 28.68 18.99
C LEU A 391 -15.51 29.95 19.71
N GLU A 392 -16.75 29.98 20.22
CA GLU A 392 -17.27 31.11 20.99
C GLU A 392 -16.48 31.30 22.31
N ALA A 393 -16.18 30.21 23.02
CA ALA A 393 -15.37 30.23 24.22
C ALA A 393 -13.96 30.76 23.92
N MET A 394 -13.32 30.26 22.86
CA MET A 394 -12.01 30.75 22.44
C MET A 394 -12.00 32.25 22.15
N LEU A 395 -13.04 32.75 21.47
CA LEU A 395 -13.15 34.20 21.19
C LEU A 395 -13.33 35.02 22.48
N ALA A 396 -14.11 34.50 23.44
CA ALA A 396 -14.30 35.15 24.71
C ALA A 396 -13.03 35.25 25.55
N ASP A 397 -12.16 34.25 25.45
CA ASP A 397 -10.94 34.14 26.25
C ASP A 397 -9.69 34.72 25.56
N GLY A 398 -9.86 35.45 24.44
CA GLY A 398 -8.77 36.18 23.78
C GLY A 398 -8.24 35.55 22.52
N GLY A 399 -8.86 34.50 22.01
CA GLY A 399 -8.55 33.86 20.73
C GLY A 399 -7.65 32.64 20.84
N TYR A 400 -7.17 32.17 19.69
CA TYR A 400 -6.47 30.89 19.57
C TYR A 400 -5.26 30.74 20.50
N PHE A 401 -4.36 31.73 20.53
CA PHE A 401 -3.13 31.61 21.32
C PHE A 401 -3.42 31.57 22.82
N ALA A 402 -4.32 32.41 23.30
CA ALA A 402 -4.75 32.37 24.70
C ALA A 402 -5.40 31.01 25.04
N SER A 403 -6.24 30.48 24.15
CA SER A 403 -6.88 29.17 24.34
C SER A 403 -5.88 28.03 24.39
N VAL A 404 -4.77 28.08 23.64
CA VAL A 404 -3.71 27.08 23.72
C VAL A 404 -2.99 27.18 25.08
N GLU A 405 -2.70 28.39 25.54
CA GLU A 405 -2.07 28.62 26.85
C GLU A 405 -2.96 28.13 28.02
N GLU A 406 -4.28 28.29 27.89
CA GLU A 406 -5.27 27.82 28.85
C GLU A 406 -5.65 26.33 28.68
N ALA A 407 -4.93 25.59 27.84
CA ALA A 407 -5.11 24.16 27.60
C ALA A 407 -6.52 23.76 27.08
N TYR A 408 -7.09 24.56 26.19
CA TYR A 408 -8.38 24.28 25.57
C TYR A 408 -8.36 23.06 24.66
N PHE A 409 -7.25 22.83 23.99
CA PHE A 409 -7.07 21.68 23.10
C PHE A 409 -6.62 20.46 23.90
N VAL A 410 -7.16 19.30 23.58
CA VAL A 410 -6.84 18.06 24.30
C VAL A 410 -5.36 17.72 24.22
N ASP A 411 -4.72 17.97 23.09
CA ASP A 411 -3.29 17.79 22.98
C ASP A 411 -2.53 18.71 23.94
N SER A 412 -2.92 19.97 24.02
CA SER A 412 -2.36 20.87 25.01
C SER A 412 -2.79 20.49 26.42
N GLY A 413 -3.95 19.90 26.60
CA GLY A 413 -4.46 19.39 27.87
C GLY A 413 -3.76 18.11 28.34
N GLU A 414 -3.46 17.20 27.45
CA GLU A 414 -2.71 15.97 27.75
C GLU A 414 -1.23 16.23 27.97
N TYR A 415 -0.72 17.26 27.37
CA TYR A 415 0.62 17.78 27.61
C TYR A 415 0.58 19.07 28.41
N PRO A 416 -0.25 19.22 29.36
CA PRO A 416 -0.83 20.43 29.86
C PRO A 416 0.12 21.63 29.88
N GLU A 417 1.16 21.48 30.50
CA GLU A 417 2.22 22.47 30.52
C GLU A 417 3.42 21.98 29.75
N THR A 418 3.45 20.70 29.49
CA THR A 418 4.56 20.03 28.86
C THR A 418 4.03 18.96 27.92
N ASN A 419 4.86 18.50 27.04
CA ASN A 419 4.62 17.38 26.16
C ASN A 419 5.35 16.13 26.70
N ASP A 420 5.24 15.90 28.00
CA ASP A 420 6.05 14.94 28.77
C ASP A 420 7.57 15.20 28.72
N ASP A 421 7.98 16.24 28.05
CA ASP A 421 9.38 16.69 27.91
C ASP A 421 9.75 17.84 28.86
N GLY A 422 8.81 18.32 29.65
CA GLY A 422 9.00 19.41 30.60
C GLY A 422 8.91 20.82 30.01
N ILE A 423 8.55 20.95 28.72
CA ILE A 423 8.48 22.24 28.05
C ILE A 423 7.06 22.79 28.09
N ARG A 424 6.89 23.92 28.75
CA ARG A 424 5.58 24.58 28.86
C ARG A 424 5.14 25.20 27.55
N ARG A 425 3.86 25.03 27.17
CA ARG A 425 3.26 25.56 25.95
C ARG A 425 2.79 27.00 26.11
N MET A 426 3.72 27.91 26.16
CA MET A 426 3.43 29.35 26.23
C MET A 426 3.84 30.01 24.92
N SER A 427 3.29 31.20 24.64
CA SER A 427 3.59 31.97 23.44
C SER A 427 5.08 32.28 23.23
N ASP A 428 5.81 32.41 24.30
CA ASP A 428 7.26 32.71 24.34
C ASP A 428 8.12 31.48 24.63
N ALA A 429 7.51 30.29 24.75
CA ALA A 429 8.18 29.04 25.04
C ALA A 429 8.13 28.08 23.84
N GLY A 430 8.84 26.98 23.95
CA GLY A 430 8.92 25.98 22.90
C GLY A 430 10.12 26.20 21.97
N LEU A 431 10.23 25.32 20.96
CA LEU A 431 11.30 25.41 19.98
C LEU A 431 11.24 26.76 19.26
N ALA A 432 12.40 27.38 19.09
CA ALA A 432 12.53 28.73 18.57
C ALA A 432 11.95 29.84 19.50
N ALA A 433 11.72 29.55 20.79
CA ALA A 433 11.46 30.58 21.78
C ALA A 433 12.61 31.61 21.78
N GLY A 434 12.28 32.90 21.83
CA GLY A 434 13.28 33.97 21.70
C GLY A 434 13.76 34.24 20.27
N SER A 435 13.44 33.40 19.28
CA SER A 435 13.54 33.78 17.88
C SER A 435 12.39 34.73 17.54
N ILE A 436 12.50 35.41 16.43
CA ILE A 436 11.62 36.50 16.01
C ILE A 436 10.15 36.11 16.13
N VAL A 437 9.49 36.61 17.17
CA VAL A 437 8.05 36.44 17.39
C VAL A 437 7.25 37.28 16.39
N GLU A 438 7.64 38.53 16.25
CA GLU A 438 7.17 39.40 15.20
C GLU A 438 8.31 39.58 14.20
N ARG A 439 7.97 39.40 12.95
CA ARG A 439 8.92 39.69 11.87
C ARG A 439 9.11 41.20 11.84
N ALA A 440 10.30 41.66 12.15
CA ALA A 440 10.66 43.05 12.02
C ALA A 440 10.42 43.55 10.60
N ASP A 441 10.15 44.85 10.42
CA ASP A 441 9.90 45.43 9.10
C ASP A 441 11.06 45.20 8.12
N ASP A 442 12.26 45.02 8.62
CA ASP A 442 13.49 44.76 7.88
C ASP A 442 13.83 43.26 7.79
N TYR A 443 13.03 42.37 8.36
CA TYR A 443 13.23 40.92 8.24
C TYR A 443 13.12 40.48 6.78
N ILE A 444 14.17 39.84 6.30
CA ILE A 444 14.21 39.27 4.96
C ILE A 444 14.00 37.78 5.06
N ALA A 445 12.80 37.34 4.68
CA ALA A 445 12.56 35.90 4.53
C ALA A 445 13.46 35.35 3.39
N PRO A 446 14.11 34.20 3.56
CA PRO A 446 14.94 33.60 2.52
C PRO A 446 14.10 32.97 1.41
N VAL A 447 12.99 33.58 1.04
CA VAL A 447 12.09 33.16 0.00
C VAL A 447 12.40 33.88 -1.31
N CYS A 448 12.30 33.14 -2.40
CA CYS A 448 12.61 33.65 -3.71
C CYS A 448 11.51 34.59 -4.22
N HIS A 449 11.90 35.78 -4.63
CA HIS A 449 11.00 36.75 -5.27
C HIS A 449 10.39 36.26 -6.59
N HIS A 450 10.98 35.24 -7.23
CA HIS A 450 10.44 34.62 -8.44
C HIS A 450 9.03 34.05 -8.27
N PHE A 451 8.66 33.71 -7.04
CA PHE A 451 7.30 33.27 -6.71
C PHE A 451 6.36 34.42 -6.29
N GLY A 452 6.84 35.67 -6.38
CA GLY A 452 6.07 36.86 -5.98
C GLY A 452 5.84 36.98 -4.46
N VAL A 453 6.59 36.23 -3.65
CA VAL A 453 6.44 36.20 -2.20
C VAL A 453 7.79 36.56 -1.55
N ASN A 454 7.87 37.74 -1.02
CA ASN A 454 8.98 38.19 -0.20
C ASN A 454 8.54 39.39 0.63
N ASN A 455 9.29 39.73 1.64
CA ASN A 455 9.09 40.89 2.51
C ASN A 455 10.26 41.89 2.40
N LEU A 456 10.92 41.90 1.26
CA LEU A 456 12.02 42.84 1.01
C LEU A 456 11.49 44.27 0.87
N PRO A 457 12.27 45.27 1.31
CA PRO A 457 11.97 46.67 1.07
C PRO A 457 11.78 46.95 -0.42
N ARG A 458 10.78 47.78 -0.78
CA ARG A 458 10.48 48.13 -2.18
C ARG A 458 11.65 48.85 -2.89
N SER A 459 12.61 49.36 -2.12
CA SER A 459 13.79 50.00 -2.66
C SER A 459 14.86 49.02 -3.17
N VAL A 460 14.71 47.75 -2.92
CA VAL A 460 15.69 46.74 -3.35
C VAL A 460 15.37 46.31 -4.79
N GLU A 461 16.21 46.78 -5.74
CA GLU A 461 16.00 46.48 -7.18
C GLU A 461 16.16 45.00 -7.54
N LYS A 462 17.05 44.29 -6.85
CA LYS A 462 17.35 42.89 -7.07
C LYS A 462 17.25 42.15 -5.76
N PRO A 463 16.05 41.69 -5.40
CA PRO A 463 15.80 41.05 -4.11
C PRO A 463 16.74 39.88 -3.80
N CYS A 464 17.09 39.07 -4.79
CA CYS A 464 18.04 37.96 -4.60
C CYS A 464 19.41 38.41 -4.08
N HIS A 465 19.88 39.57 -4.47
CA HIS A 465 21.18 40.09 -4.04
C HIS A 465 21.18 40.50 -2.58
N ALA A 466 20.05 40.97 -2.05
CA ALA A 466 19.94 41.37 -0.66
C ALA A 466 20.12 40.22 0.34
N ILE A 467 19.72 38.99 -0.08
CA ILE A 467 19.89 37.77 0.71
C ILE A 467 21.08 36.94 0.24
N GLY A 468 21.97 37.49 -0.56
CA GLY A 468 23.14 36.81 -1.09
C GLY A 468 22.82 35.79 -2.19
N GLY A 469 21.71 35.96 -2.93
CA GLY A 469 21.17 35.05 -3.92
C GLY A 469 20.01 34.22 -3.36
N CYS A 470 19.14 33.75 -4.20
CA CYS A 470 18.08 32.81 -3.85
C CYS A 470 18.42 31.40 -4.35
N THR A 471 17.64 30.42 -3.97
CA THR A 471 17.83 29.02 -4.36
C THR A 471 17.67 28.79 -5.88
N LEU A 472 16.94 29.62 -6.60
CA LEU A 472 16.90 29.60 -8.07
C LEU A 472 18.14 30.19 -8.73
N CYS A 473 18.74 31.20 -8.09
CA CYS A 473 19.94 31.85 -8.59
C CYS A 473 21.22 31.14 -8.18
N ASP A 474 21.20 30.59 -6.98
CA ASP A 474 22.30 29.84 -6.38
C ASP A 474 21.73 28.59 -5.70
N ARG A 475 21.84 27.47 -6.38
CA ARG A 475 21.26 26.19 -5.96
C ARG A 475 22.03 25.51 -4.83
N ASP A 476 23.26 25.91 -4.64
CA ASP A 476 24.13 25.34 -3.60
C ASP A 476 23.81 25.89 -2.21
N LYS A 477 22.88 26.84 -2.13
CA LYS A 477 22.46 27.42 -0.84
C LYS A 477 21.71 26.45 0.08
N VAL A 478 21.05 25.44 -0.48
CA VAL A 478 20.48 24.35 0.31
C VAL A 478 21.36 23.13 0.10
N PRO A 479 22.26 22.82 1.01
CA PRO A 479 23.20 21.72 0.84
C PRO A 479 22.49 20.37 0.77
N PHE A 480 23.16 19.42 0.15
CA PHE A 480 22.73 18.03 0.15
C PHE A 480 23.30 17.35 1.39
N ILE A 481 22.51 17.24 2.44
CA ILE A 481 22.99 16.81 3.76
C ILE A 481 23.58 15.41 3.77
N ASP A 482 23.07 14.53 2.88
CA ASP A 482 23.59 13.18 2.70
C ASP A 482 25.03 13.16 2.13
N GLU A 483 25.50 14.28 1.61
CA GLU A 483 26.89 14.47 1.17
C GLU A 483 27.78 15.02 2.27
N LEU A 484 27.19 15.56 3.34
CA LEU A 484 27.92 16.06 4.48
C LEU A 484 28.31 14.96 5.48
N ASP A 485 27.61 13.82 5.44
CA ASP A 485 27.96 12.67 6.27
C ASP A 485 28.94 11.77 5.52
N PRO A 486 30.18 11.63 5.97
CA PRO A 486 31.19 10.79 5.30
C PRO A 486 30.91 9.30 5.45
N GLU A 487 30.13 8.88 6.42
CA GLU A 487 29.91 7.46 6.74
C GLU A 487 28.57 6.92 6.24
N ASP A 488 27.54 7.76 6.12
CA ASP A 488 26.18 7.36 5.71
C ASP A 488 25.56 8.33 4.69
N ASN A 489 26.28 8.58 3.60
CA ASN A 489 25.73 9.31 2.45
C ASN A 489 25.28 8.34 1.34
N VAL A 490 24.54 8.86 0.35
CA VAL A 490 23.99 8.06 -0.73
C VAL A 490 25.04 7.24 -1.50
N ASN A 491 26.20 7.81 -1.74
CA ASN A 491 27.27 7.09 -2.48
C ASN A 491 27.82 5.91 -1.68
N VAL A 492 27.98 6.08 -0.38
CA VAL A 492 28.41 5.00 0.54
C VAL A 492 27.34 3.91 0.62
N ARG A 493 26.07 4.30 0.73
CA ARG A 493 24.97 3.32 0.76
C ARG A 493 24.82 2.55 -0.55
N LEU A 494 24.95 3.22 -1.69
CA LEU A 494 24.93 2.55 -3.01
C LEU A 494 26.10 1.59 -3.18
N ALA A 495 27.31 1.98 -2.73
CA ALA A 495 28.47 1.09 -2.76
C ALA A 495 28.27 -0.15 -1.88
N ARG A 496 27.73 0.01 -0.66
CA ARG A 496 27.38 -1.12 0.22
C ARG A 496 26.34 -2.04 -0.42
N THR A 497 25.29 -1.47 -1.04
CA THR A 497 24.26 -2.23 -1.73
C THR A 497 24.82 -2.98 -2.94
N ALA A 498 25.70 -2.36 -3.72
CA ALA A 498 26.35 -3.00 -4.85
C ALA A 498 27.24 -4.18 -4.40
N ALA A 499 28.02 -3.99 -3.33
CA ALA A 499 28.84 -5.05 -2.75
C ALA A 499 27.98 -6.23 -2.22
N ALA A 500 26.86 -5.94 -1.55
CA ALA A 500 25.94 -6.98 -1.08
C ALA A 500 25.26 -7.77 -2.22
N ARG A 501 25.19 -7.20 -3.42
CA ARG A 501 24.60 -7.81 -4.63
C ARG A 501 25.65 -8.25 -5.65
N GLU A 502 26.93 -8.28 -5.26
CA GLU A 502 27.99 -8.73 -6.14
C GLU A 502 27.72 -10.16 -6.63
N GLY A 503 27.91 -10.40 -7.92
CA GLY A 503 27.58 -11.68 -8.54
C GLY A 503 26.08 -11.91 -8.79
N GLY A 504 25.21 -10.94 -8.55
CA GLY A 504 23.76 -11.06 -8.77
C GLY A 504 23.06 -11.95 -7.75
N LEU A 505 23.66 -12.16 -6.58
CA LEU A 505 23.09 -12.99 -5.51
C LEU A 505 21.73 -12.47 -5.04
N ILE A 506 20.82 -13.38 -4.71
CA ILE A 506 19.50 -13.12 -4.17
C ILE A 506 19.52 -13.38 -2.66
N THR A 507 19.21 -12.35 -1.88
CA THR A 507 19.04 -12.41 -0.43
C THR A 507 17.60 -11.95 -0.09
N PRO A 508 16.93 -12.55 0.91
CA PRO A 508 15.66 -12.02 1.39
C PRO A 508 15.78 -10.56 1.81
N GLU A 509 14.71 -9.79 1.63
CA GLU A 509 14.68 -8.39 2.07
C GLU A 509 13.24 -7.93 2.38
N VAL A 510 13.06 -7.11 3.41
CA VAL A 510 11.78 -6.50 3.76
C VAL A 510 11.87 -4.98 4.01
N GLU A 511 13.00 -4.48 4.47
CA GLU A 511 13.24 -3.04 4.73
C GLU A 511 14.26 -2.44 3.77
N TRP A 512 15.41 -3.08 3.61
CA TRP A 512 16.53 -2.60 2.81
C TRP A 512 16.99 -3.65 1.80
N ALA A 513 17.73 -3.18 0.83
CA ALA A 513 18.31 -4.07 -0.19
C ALA A 513 19.23 -5.12 0.45
N GLY A 514 18.77 -6.38 0.45
CA GLY A 514 19.55 -7.52 0.93
C GLY A 514 19.73 -7.57 2.44
N ASP A 515 18.78 -7.08 3.22
CA ASP A 515 18.88 -7.09 4.70
C ASP A 515 18.82 -8.48 5.33
N GLY A 516 18.44 -9.49 4.58
CA GLY A 516 18.33 -10.87 5.06
C GLY A 516 17.12 -11.12 5.95
N ILE A 517 16.25 -10.14 6.16
CA ILE A 517 15.12 -10.29 7.07
C ILE A 517 14.02 -11.14 6.43
N VAL A 518 13.50 -12.07 7.22
CA VAL A 518 12.35 -12.91 6.88
C VAL A 518 11.33 -12.88 8.02
N SER A 519 10.05 -13.08 7.70
CA SER A 519 9.01 -13.32 8.71
C SER A 519 8.53 -14.77 8.66
N VAL A 520 8.14 -15.29 9.83
CA VAL A 520 7.61 -16.65 9.98
C VAL A 520 6.36 -16.59 10.85
N THR A 521 5.22 -16.98 10.31
CA THR A 521 3.97 -17.11 11.05
C THR A 521 3.80 -18.56 11.53
N MET A 522 3.45 -18.74 12.78
CA MET A 522 3.24 -20.05 13.38
C MET A 522 2.11 -20.05 14.39
N PHE A 523 1.38 -21.15 14.46
CA PHE A 523 0.45 -21.43 15.55
C PHE A 523 1.10 -22.42 16.52
N LEU A 524 1.15 -22.06 17.80
CA LEU A 524 1.68 -22.92 18.86
C LEU A 524 0.58 -23.28 19.85
N PRO A 525 0.38 -24.59 20.13
CA PRO A 525 -0.64 -25.07 21.06
C PRO A 525 -0.20 -24.86 22.49
N ALA A 526 -0.02 -23.63 22.90
CA ALA A 526 0.48 -23.22 24.20
C ALA A 526 -0.10 -21.85 24.59
N SER A 527 -0.09 -21.60 25.93
CA SER A 527 -0.47 -20.29 26.45
C SER A 527 0.50 -19.20 25.95
N GLU A 528 0.03 -17.97 25.87
CA GLU A 528 0.73 -16.83 25.30
C GLU A 528 2.22 -16.74 25.68
N ARG A 529 2.52 -16.76 26.95
CA ARG A 529 3.92 -16.61 27.45
C ARG A 529 4.82 -17.80 27.07
N ILE A 530 4.27 -19.00 27.04
CA ILE A 530 5.01 -20.21 26.65
C ILE A 530 5.20 -20.19 25.12
N ALA A 531 4.16 -19.86 24.39
CA ALA A 531 4.20 -19.77 22.94
C ALA A 531 5.22 -18.73 22.45
N GLU A 532 5.27 -17.54 23.08
CA GLU A 532 6.26 -16.50 22.77
C GLU A 532 7.69 -16.98 22.97
N ALA A 533 7.98 -17.59 24.11
CA ALA A 533 9.31 -18.16 24.39
C ALA A 533 9.67 -19.29 23.41
N ALA A 534 8.71 -20.15 23.09
CA ALA A 534 8.90 -21.24 22.12
C ALA A 534 9.13 -20.73 20.70
N ALA A 535 8.39 -19.70 20.28
CA ALA A 535 8.55 -19.10 18.95
C ALA A 535 9.95 -18.52 18.75
N LEU A 536 10.48 -17.82 19.76
CA LEU A 536 11.86 -17.31 19.73
C LEU A 536 12.90 -18.44 19.61
N GLU A 537 12.69 -19.54 20.28
CA GLU A 537 13.60 -20.69 20.24
C GLU A 537 13.48 -21.45 18.90
N ILE A 538 12.27 -21.57 18.35
CA ILE A 538 12.05 -22.13 17.02
C ILE A 538 12.77 -21.28 15.98
N GLY A 539 12.65 -19.95 16.03
CA GLY A 539 13.35 -19.07 15.12
C GLY A 539 14.88 -19.26 15.17
N ARG A 540 15.46 -19.36 16.37
CA ARG A 540 16.89 -19.67 16.52
C ARG A 540 17.26 -21.05 15.97
N SER A 541 16.40 -22.03 16.17
CA SER A 541 16.59 -23.38 15.63
C SER A 541 16.50 -23.43 14.10
N MET A 542 15.84 -22.46 13.48
CA MET A 542 15.82 -22.23 12.04
C MET A 542 17.06 -21.47 11.53
N ASN A 543 18.06 -21.25 12.36
CA ASN A 543 19.27 -20.46 12.09
C ASN A 543 18.98 -18.98 11.79
N LEU A 544 17.91 -18.42 12.35
CA LEU A 544 17.67 -16.99 12.30
C LEU A 544 18.45 -16.30 13.43
N SER A 545 19.13 -15.21 13.10
CA SER A 545 19.66 -14.26 14.09
C SER A 545 18.66 -13.13 14.36
N ASP A 546 18.86 -12.39 15.45
CA ASP A 546 18.05 -11.23 15.80
C ASP A 546 16.53 -11.53 15.83
N VAL A 547 16.17 -12.70 16.38
CA VAL A 547 14.77 -13.18 16.39
C VAL A 547 13.94 -12.35 17.36
N GLU A 548 12.83 -11.80 16.85
CA GLU A 548 11.89 -10.96 17.58
C GLU A 548 10.44 -11.36 17.26
N VAL A 549 9.56 -11.35 18.26
CA VAL A 549 8.11 -11.49 18.03
C VAL A 549 7.55 -10.14 17.64
N ILE A 550 6.97 -10.06 16.46
CA ILE A 550 6.39 -8.81 15.89
C ILE A 550 4.87 -8.77 15.98
N HIS A 551 4.23 -9.91 16.08
CA HIS A 551 2.79 -10.02 16.30
C HIS A 551 2.45 -11.26 17.10
N LYS A 552 1.42 -11.19 17.96
CA LYS A 552 0.87 -12.33 18.69
C LYS A 552 -0.64 -12.16 18.92
N GLN A 553 -1.36 -13.25 18.76
CA GLN A 553 -2.79 -13.32 19.02
C GLN A 553 -3.15 -14.61 19.76
N VAL A 554 -3.69 -14.46 20.95
CA VAL A 554 -4.24 -15.61 21.70
C VAL A 554 -5.50 -16.07 20.97
N MET A 555 -5.44 -17.23 20.32
CA MET A 555 -6.59 -17.81 19.62
C MET A 555 -7.57 -18.40 20.63
N HIS A 556 -7.05 -19.05 21.65
CA HIS A 556 -7.80 -19.46 22.84
C HIS A 556 -6.80 -19.73 23.99
N PRO A 557 -7.06 -19.30 25.23
CA PRO A 557 -6.10 -19.40 26.32
C PRO A 557 -5.60 -20.84 26.64
N ALA A 558 -6.43 -21.84 26.35
CA ALA A 558 -6.07 -23.25 26.56
C ALA A 558 -5.59 -23.96 25.29
N GLU A 559 -6.00 -23.51 24.10
CA GLU A 559 -5.74 -24.23 22.84
C GLU A 559 -4.51 -23.71 22.09
N GLY A 560 -4.18 -22.41 22.21
CA GLY A 560 -2.96 -21.91 21.63
C GLY A 560 -2.95 -20.46 21.17
N THR A 561 -1.78 -20.05 20.70
CA THR A 561 -1.45 -18.70 20.28
C THR A 561 -0.87 -18.71 18.87
N LEU A 562 -1.36 -17.82 18.03
CA LEU A 562 -0.76 -17.49 16.73
C LEU A 562 0.30 -16.41 16.95
N LEU A 563 1.47 -16.60 16.36
CA LEU A 563 2.58 -15.66 16.46
C LEU A 563 3.19 -15.41 15.09
N GLU A 564 3.75 -14.24 14.93
CA GLU A 564 4.65 -13.91 13.83
C GLU A 564 5.97 -13.44 14.41
N ILE A 565 7.05 -14.06 13.95
CA ILE A 565 8.42 -13.66 14.30
C ILE A 565 9.11 -13.10 13.08
N LYS A 566 10.02 -12.15 13.26
CA LYS A 566 11.03 -11.78 12.28
C LYS A 566 12.40 -12.25 12.74
N GLY A 567 13.30 -12.44 11.79
CA GLY A 567 14.70 -12.74 12.05
C GLY A 567 15.53 -12.58 10.80
N ARG A 568 16.83 -12.52 10.97
CA ARG A 568 17.78 -12.40 9.87
C ARG A 568 18.28 -13.77 9.44
N LEU A 569 18.18 -14.06 8.16
CA LEU A 569 18.70 -15.26 7.51
C LEU A 569 19.94 -14.90 6.70
N ASP A 570 21.09 -15.44 7.08
CA ASP A 570 22.35 -15.22 6.36
C ASP A 570 22.47 -16.23 5.21
N VAL A 571 21.71 -15.99 4.15
CA VAL A 571 21.67 -16.82 2.95
C VAL A 571 21.65 -15.92 1.72
N ALA A 572 22.55 -16.21 0.79
CA ALA A 572 22.57 -15.60 -0.53
C ALA A 572 22.57 -16.71 -1.60
N ILE A 573 21.63 -16.64 -2.52
CA ILE A 573 21.44 -17.66 -3.57
C ILE A 573 21.96 -17.13 -4.90
N ASP A 574 22.82 -17.91 -5.54
CA ASP A 574 23.23 -17.65 -6.92
C ASP A 574 22.11 -18.10 -7.87
N PRO A 575 21.48 -17.18 -8.63
CA PRO A 575 20.46 -17.54 -9.60
C PRO A 575 20.93 -18.57 -10.64
N ALA A 576 22.21 -18.56 -10.98
CA ALA A 576 22.78 -19.50 -11.94
C ALA A 576 22.84 -20.95 -11.42
N SER A 577 22.78 -21.12 -10.10
CA SER A 577 22.71 -22.44 -9.46
C SER A 577 21.31 -23.04 -9.40
N LEU A 578 20.27 -22.22 -9.71
CA LEU A 578 18.89 -22.66 -9.63
C LEU A 578 18.49 -23.50 -10.83
N VAL A 579 17.86 -24.62 -10.58
CA VAL A 579 17.20 -25.41 -11.63
C VAL A 579 15.81 -24.82 -11.86
N ILE A 580 15.68 -24.03 -12.92
CA ILE A 580 14.39 -23.44 -13.31
C ILE A 580 13.75 -24.36 -14.33
N THR A 581 12.69 -25.04 -13.93
CA THR A 581 11.88 -25.84 -14.86
C THR A 581 10.96 -24.90 -15.62
N GLU A 582 11.13 -24.81 -16.94
CA GLU A 582 10.20 -24.07 -17.76
C GLU A 582 8.82 -24.74 -17.72
N PRO A 583 7.73 -23.98 -17.67
CA PRO A 583 6.41 -24.55 -17.73
C PRO A 583 6.24 -25.29 -19.07
N PRO A 584 5.64 -26.50 -19.07
CA PRO A 584 5.46 -27.24 -20.29
C PRO A 584 4.59 -26.46 -21.27
N VAL A 585 5.09 -26.26 -22.47
CA VAL A 585 4.35 -25.59 -23.54
C VAL A 585 3.15 -26.46 -23.90
N ALA A 586 1.93 -25.93 -23.76
CA ALA A 586 0.72 -26.63 -24.16
C ALA A 586 0.71 -26.87 -25.69
N LEU A 587 0.16 -28.01 -26.09
CA LEU A 587 -0.13 -28.31 -27.52
C LEU A 587 -1.31 -27.45 -27.97
N THR A 588 -1.44 -27.27 -29.27
CA THR A 588 -2.61 -26.63 -29.86
C THR A 588 -3.87 -27.53 -29.73
N ASP A 589 -5.03 -26.90 -29.73
CA ASP A 589 -6.31 -27.65 -29.72
C ASP A 589 -6.42 -28.65 -30.86
N GLU A 590 -5.85 -28.35 -32.02
CA GLU A 590 -5.83 -29.18 -33.21
C GLU A 590 -4.93 -30.41 -33.03
N GLU A 591 -3.72 -30.21 -32.57
CA GLU A 591 -2.78 -31.31 -32.30
C GLU A 591 -3.30 -32.32 -31.29
N ILE A 592 -3.97 -31.81 -30.23
CA ILE A 592 -4.60 -32.69 -29.21
C ILE A 592 -5.74 -33.44 -29.81
N ARG A 593 -6.67 -32.76 -30.51
CA ARG A 593 -7.89 -33.37 -31.08
C ARG A 593 -7.55 -34.46 -32.12
N ASP A 594 -6.60 -34.16 -32.99
CA ASP A 594 -6.20 -35.13 -34.04
C ASP A 594 -5.65 -36.42 -33.42
N PHE A 595 -4.74 -36.29 -32.44
CA PHE A 595 -4.17 -37.45 -31.77
C PHE A 595 -5.22 -38.23 -30.97
N VAL A 596 -6.07 -37.53 -30.21
CA VAL A 596 -7.15 -38.18 -29.43
C VAL A 596 -8.13 -38.91 -30.34
N SER A 597 -8.49 -38.29 -31.47
CA SER A 597 -9.40 -38.91 -32.46
C SER A 597 -8.79 -40.14 -33.14
N GLU A 598 -7.50 -40.06 -33.51
CA GLU A 598 -6.75 -41.18 -34.11
C GLU A 598 -6.69 -42.38 -33.16
N LYS A 599 -6.40 -42.16 -31.91
CA LYS A 599 -6.18 -43.21 -30.91
C LYS A 599 -7.44 -43.65 -30.18
N GLY A 600 -8.51 -42.88 -30.23
CA GLY A 600 -9.75 -43.15 -29.50
C GLY A 600 -9.58 -43.19 -27.99
N LEU A 601 -8.87 -42.20 -27.42
CA LEU A 601 -8.45 -42.21 -26.04
C LEU A 601 -9.62 -42.16 -25.06
N ARG A 602 -9.51 -43.01 -24.03
CA ARG A 602 -10.47 -43.08 -22.92
C ARG A 602 -9.80 -42.81 -21.61
N CYS A 603 -10.53 -42.12 -20.75
CA CYS A 603 -10.09 -41.70 -19.41
C CYS A 603 -11.09 -42.22 -18.36
N VAL A 604 -10.58 -42.78 -17.28
CA VAL A 604 -11.34 -43.01 -16.05
C VAL A 604 -10.85 -42.02 -15.00
N ALA A 605 -11.79 -41.32 -14.38
CA ALA A 605 -11.51 -40.28 -13.38
C ALA A 605 -12.29 -40.49 -12.09
N ALA A 606 -11.65 -40.24 -10.95
CA ALA A 606 -12.31 -40.37 -9.65
C ALA A 606 -11.63 -39.46 -8.59
N THR A 607 -12.42 -39.03 -7.63
CA THR A 607 -11.86 -38.54 -6.36
C THR A 607 -11.79 -39.72 -5.38
N VAL A 608 -10.57 -40.01 -4.88
CA VAL A 608 -10.30 -41.26 -4.18
C VAL A 608 -10.26 -41.11 -2.65
N GLY A 609 -10.41 -42.24 -1.97
CA GLY A 609 -10.34 -42.31 -0.51
C GLY A 609 -11.63 -41.85 0.16
N MET A 610 -11.52 -40.97 1.16
CA MET A 610 -12.65 -40.36 1.86
C MET A 610 -12.89 -38.90 1.42
N ASP A 611 -12.47 -38.57 0.23
CA ASP A 611 -12.53 -37.23 -0.30
C ASP A 611 -13.78 -37.02 -1.18
N GLU A 612 -14.60 -36.04 -0.83
CA GLU A 612 -15.85 -35.73 -1.54
C GLU A 612 -15.72 -34.50 -2.48
N HIS A 613 -14.54 -33.95 -2.67
CA HIS A 613 -14.33 -32.80 -3.54
C HIS A 613 -14.32 -33.21 -5.00
N SER A 614 -15.33 -32.78 -5.74
CA SER A 614 -15.53 -33.17 -7.15
C SER A 614 -15.14 -32.06 -8.15
N VAL A 615 -15.21 -30.81 -7.76
CA VAL A 615 -15.11 -29.66 -8.68
C VAL A 615 -13.79 -29.65 -9.46
N GLY A 616 -12.65 -29.79 -8.80
CA GLY A 616 -11.35 -29.79 -9.48
C GLY A 616 -11.20 -30.93 -10.52
N MET A 617 -11.76 -32.12 -10.26
CA MET A 617 -11.74 -33.20 -11.24
C MET A 617 -12.67 -32.91 -12.42
N LEU A 618 -13.85 -32.34 -12.17
CA LEU A 618 -14.78 -31.96 -13.22
C LEU A 618 -14.21 -30.84 -14.11
N GLU A 619 -13.46 -29.88 -13.55
CA GLU A 619 -12.75 -28.86 -14.33
C GLU A 619 -11.74 -29.47 -15.32
N ILE A 620 -11.13 -30.60 -14.99
CA ILE A 620 -10.18 -31.28 -15.86
C ILE A 620 -10.85 -32.14 -16.94
N ILE A 621 -11.97 -32.76 -16.65
CA ILE A 621 -12.58 -33.71 -17.57
C ILE A 621 -13.77 -33.15 -18.39
N ASP A 622 -14.61 -32.33 -17.77
CA ASP A 622 -15.90 -31.89 -18.35
C ASP A 622 -15.70 -30.84 -19.45
N ILE A 623 -16.34 -31.05 -20.58
CA ILE A 623 -16.36 -30.15 -21.73
C ILE A 623 -16.84 -28.72 -21.37
N LYS A 624 -17.76 -28.58 -20.42
CA LYS A 624 -18.30 -27.27 -19.97
C LYS A 624 -17.24 -26.38 -19.32
N HIS A 625 -16.23 -27.01 -18.73
CA HIS A 625 -15.13 -26.35 -18.09
C HIS A 625 -13.88 -26.27 -19.00
N GLY A 626 -13.97 -26.74 -20.26
CA GLY A 626 -12.84 -26.82 -21.16
C GLY A 626 -11.90 -27.98 -20.86
N GLY A 627 -12.43 -29.03 -20.24
CA GLY A 627 -11.72 -30.26 -19.88
C GLY A 627 -11.48 -31.20 -21.05
N LEU A 628 -10.97 -32.41 -20.77
CA LEU A 628 -10.51 -33.41 -21.73
C LEU A 628 -11.56 -33.77 -22.81
N GLU A 629 -12.83 -33.80 -22.44
CA GLU A 629 -13.94 -34.08 -23.38
C GLU A 629 -14.00 -33.09 -24.55
N LYS A 630 -13.48 -31.85 -24.37
CA LYS A 630 -13.39 -30.83 -25.43
C LYS A 630 -12.60 -31.32 -26.65
N TRP A 631 -11.63 -32.18 -26.43
CA TRP A 631 -10.77 -32.73 -27.49
C TRP A 631 -11.16 -34.15 -27.91
N GLY A 632 -12.28 -34.68 -27.39
CA GLY A 632 -12.81 -35.98 -27.80
C GLY A 632 -12.37 -37.16 -26.94
N PHE A 633 -11.78 -36.94 -25.77
CA PHE A 633 -11.54 -38.02 -24.81
C PHE A 633 -12.87 -38.62 -24.36
N GLY A 634 -12.96 -39.95 -24.33
CA GLY A 634 -14.08 -40.65 -23.71
C GLY A 634 -13.91 -40.73 -22.21
N CYS A 635 -14.45 -39.75 -21.46
CA CYS A 635 -14.27 -39.66 -20.01
C CYS A 635 -15.37 -40.43 -19.26
N THR A 636 -14.97 -41.28 -18.31
CA THR A 636 -15.86 -41.95 -17.36
C THR A 636 -15.54 -41.44 -15.95
N TYR A 637 -16.43 -40.66 -15.36
CA TYR A 637 -16.28 -40.17 -14.00
C TYR A 637 -17.00 -41.09 -13.01
N LEU A 638 -16.24 -41.63 -12.06
CA LEU A 638 -16.77 -42.58 -11.05
C LEU A 638 -17.37 -41.90 -9.82
N GLY A 639 -17.18 -40.58 -9.69
CA GLY A 639 -17.64 -39.83 -8.52
C GLY A 639 -16.56 -39.60 -7.48
N THR A 640 -17.02 -39.38 -6.26
CA THR A 640 -16.18 -39.08 -5.09
C THR A 640 -16.11 -40.27 -4.14
N SER A 641 -15.15 -40.24 -3.24
CA SER A 641 -14.92 -41.28 -2.21
C SER A 641 -14.77 -42.70 -2.79
N VAL A 642 -14.16 -42.79 -3.97
CA VAL A 642 -14.01 -44.04 -4.71
C VAL A 642 -12.81 -44.84 -4.19
N PRO A 643 -12.94 -46.12 -3.83
CA PRO A 643 -11.80 -46.97 -3.54
C PRO A 643 -10.88 -47.12 -4.75
N VAL A 644 -9.56 -47.09 -4.54
CA VAL A 644 -8.55 -47.13 -5.62
C VAL A 644 -8.69 -48.38 -6.50
N GLU A 645 -9.05 -49.51 -5.89
CA GLU A 645 -9.28 -50.77 -6.58
C GLU A 645 -10.37 -50.65 -7.66
N LYS A 646 -11.45 -49.95 -7.33
CA LYS A 646 -12.55 -49.73 -8.26
C LYS A 646 -12.17 -48.82 -9.43
N VAL A 647 -11.24 -47.88 -9.23
CA VAL A 647 -10.76 -47.04 -10.31
C VAL A 647 -10.02 -47.87 -11.35
N LEU A 648 -9.17 -48.80 -10.95
CA LEU A 648 -8.45 -49.68 -11.86
C LEU A 648 -9.35 -50.72 -12.52
N ASP A 649 -10.32 -51.27 -11.78
CA ASP A 649 -11.29 -52.19 -12.35
C ASP A 649 -12.11 -51.49 -13.46
N ALA A 650 -12.55 -50.28 -13.23
CA ALA A 650 -13.22 -49.45 -14.23
C ALA A 650 -12.29 -49.11 -15.43
N ALA A 651 -11.02 -48.86 -15.19
CA ALA A 651 -10.05 -48.59 -16.25
C ALA A 651 -9.90 -49.81 -17.16
N ILE A 652 -9.90 -51.02 -16.62
CA ILE A 652 -9.86 -52.28 -17.37
C ILE A 652 -11.16 -52.46 -18.13
N GLU A 653 -12.30 -52.30 -17.47
CA GLU A 653 -13.64 -52.49 -18.09
C GLU A 653 -13.87 -51.54 -19.24
N HIS A 654 -13.48 -50.27 -19.08
CA HIS A 654 -13.63 -49.26 -20.13
C HIS A 654 -12.47 -49.23 -21.13
N ALA A 655 -11.47 -50.10 -20.99
CA ALA A 655 -10.24 -50.10 -21.78
C ALA A 655 -9.62 -48.69 -21.85
N ALA A 656 -9.52 -48.00 -20.69
CA ALA A 656 -9.01 -46.66 -20.59
C ALA A 656 -7.48 -46.65 -20.63
N GLN A 657 -6.90 -45.68 -21.32
CA GLN A 657 -5.46 -45.45 -21.38
C GLN A 657 -5.00 -44.38 -20.36
N VAL A 658 -5.96 -43.66 -19.80
CA VAL A 658 -5.66 -42.59 -18.84
C VAL A 658 -6.47 -42.82 -17.56
N VAL A 659 -5.82 -42.80 -16.44
CA VAL A 659 -6.44 -42.89 -15.12
C VAL A 659 -6.12 -41.61 -14.36
N LEU A 660 -7.14 -40.84 -14.02
CA LEU A 660 -7.04 -39.62 -13.25
C LEU A 660 -7.58 -39.84 -11.84
N ILE A 661 -6.76 -39.60 -10.84
CA ILE A 661 -7.23 -39.56 -9.48
C ILE A 661 -7.04 -38.16 -8.88
N SER A 662 -7.97 -37.75 -8.05
CA SER A 662 -7.87 -36.47 -7.30
C SER A 662 -7.99 -36.72 -5.81
N THR A 663 -7.24 -35.93 -5.05
CA THR A 663 -7.39 -35.85 -3.60
C THR A 663 -6.97 -34.48 -3.10
N ILE A 664 -7.81 -33.86 -2.27
CA ILE A 664 -7.55 -32.59 -1.58
C ILE A 664 -7.20 -32.87 -0.12
N ILE A 665 -7.73 -33.95 0.43
CA ILE A 665 -7.48 -34.34 1.81
C ILE A 665 -6.12 -35.03 1.90
N THR A 666 -5.18 -34.36 2.58
CA THR A 666 -3.81 -34.87 2.78
C THR A 666 -3.55 -35.35 4.22
N HIS A 667 -4.57 -35.24 5.07
CA HIS A 667 -4.46 -35.60 6.49
C HIS A 667 -4.09 -37.07 6.65
N GLY A 668 -3.09 -37.36 7.48
CA GLY A 668 -2.60 -38.71 7.70
C GLY A 668 -1.96 -39.37 6.47
N ASP A 669 -1.37 -38.58 5.56
CA ASP A 669 -0.73 -39.05 4.32
C ASP A 669 -1.63 -39.88 3.39
N MET A 670 -2.95 -39.67 3.47
CA MET A 670 -3.93 -40.44 2.68
C MET A 670 -3.70 -40.31 1.17
N HIS A 671 -3.29 -39.12 0.71
CA HIS A 671 -2.97 -38.88 -0.70
C HIS A 671 -1.79 -39.73 -1.17
N ARG A 672 -0.73 -39.83 -0.40
CA ARG A 672 0.44 -40.69 -0.66
C ARG A 672 0.01 -42.16 -0.71
N THR A 673 -0.67 -42.62 0.34
CA THR A 673 -1.13 -44.01 0.43
C THR A 673 -2.02 -44.40 -0.74
N ALA A 674 -2.91 -43.49 -1.21
CA ALA A 674 -3.78 -43.74 -2.33
C ALA A 674 -3.01 -43.86 -3.66
N MET A 675 -1.99 -43.02 -3.89
CA MET A 675 -1.16 -43.05 -5.10
C MET A 675 -0.27 -44.28 -5.15
N GLU A 676 0.48 -44.55 -4.06
CA GLU A 676 1.31 -45.76 -3.96
C GLU A 676 0.48 -47.02 -4.18
N LYS A 677 -0.67 -47.13 -3.54
CA LYS A 677 -1.58 -48.27 -3.72
C LYS A 677 -2.11 -48.37 -5.14
N LEU A 678 -2.42 -47.25 -5.80
CA LEU A 678 -2.88 -47.28 -7.20
C LEU A 678 -1.78 -47.81 -8.13
N ALA A 679 -0.56 -47.35 -7.94
CA ALA A 679 0.58 -47.78 -8.73
C ALA A 679 0.87 -49.28 -8.54
N ASP A 680 0.94 -49.74 -7.30
CA ASP A 680 1.17 -51.17 -6.94
C ASP A 680 0.08 -52.06 -7.54
N LEU A 681 -1.17 -51.68 -7.42
CA LEU A 681 -2.28 -52.45 -7.98
C LEU A 681 -2.27 -52.45 -9.51
N ALA A 682 -1.80 -51.38 -10.17
CA ALA A 682 -1.68 -51.34 -11.62
C ALA A 682 -0.60 -52.32 -12.12
N GLU A 683 0.49 -52.46 -11.37
CA GLU A 683 1.55 -53.47 -11.60
C GLU A 683 0.98 -54.89 -11.40
N GLU A 684 0.35 -55.13 -10.24
CA GLU A 684 -0.26 -56.43 -9.89
C GLU A 684 -1.28 -56.92 -10.95
N LYS A 685 -2.09 -55.99 -11.47
CA LYS A 685 -3.09 -56.28 -12.52
C LYS A 685 -2.48 -56.35 -13.94
N GLY A 686 -1.18 -56.06 -14.10
CA GLY A 686 -0.47 -56.11 -15.40
C GLY A 686 -0.93 -55.04 -16.41
N ILE A 687 -1.39 -53.90 -15.92
CA ILE A 687 -1.84 -52.81 -16.78
C ILE A 687 -0.94 -51.55 -16.67
N ARG A 688 0.06 -51.55 -15.80
CA ARG A 688 0.90 -50.35 -15.56
C ARG A 688 1.51 -49.74 -16.83
N ASP A 689 1.96 -50.61 -17.76
CA ASP A 689 2.55 -50.21 -19.03
C ASP A 689 1.51 -49.78 -20.08
N LYS A 690 0.24 -49.99 -19.80
CA LYS A 690 -0.86 -49.73 -20.74
C LYS A 690 -1.68 -48.48 -20.39
N VAL A 691 -1.41 -47.91 -19.21
CA VAL A 691 -2.16 -46.75 -18.69
C VAL A 691 -1.21 -45.65 -18.21
N LEU A 692 -1.63 -44.43 -18.38
CA LEU A 692 -1.04 -43.28 -17.68
C LEU A 692 -1.76 -43.04 -16.37
N LEU A 693 -1.03 -43.08 -15.27
CA LEU A 693 -1.56 -42.79 -13.94
C LEU A 693 -1.24 -41.33 -13.58
N ILE A 694 -2.26 -40.53 -13.46
CA ILE A 694 -2.16 -39.09 -13.22
C ILE A 694 -2.87 -38.73 -11.92
N ALA A 695 -2.19 -38.01 -11.06
CA ALA A 695 -2.76 -37.52 -9.82
C ALA A 695 -3.01 -36.02 -9.86
N GLY A 696 -4.10 -35.59 -9.25
CA GLY A 696 -4.45 -34.18 -9.08
C GLY A 696 -4.79 -33.84 -7.62
N GLY A 697 -4.66 -32.57 -7.27
CA GLY A 697 -5.03 -32.05 -5.96
C GLY A 697 -4.28 -30.78 -5.61
N THR A 698 -4.89 -29.95 -4.77
CA THR A 698 -4.30 -28.64 -4.42
C THR A 698 -2.96 -28.72 -3.67
N GLN A 699 -2.63 -29.89 -3.13
CA GLN A 699 -1.41 -30.16 -2.37
C GLN A 699 -0.50 -31.18 -3.07
N VAL A 700 -0.84 -31.61 -4.29
CA VAL A 700 -0.06 -32.58 -5.07
C VAL A 700 0.90 -31.84 -5.98
N THR A 701 2.18 -32.18 -5.93
CA THR A 701 3.20 -31.73 -6.90
C THR A 701 3.57 -32.88 -7.85
N ASP A 702 4.13 -32.53 -9.02
CA ASP A 702 4.60 -33.53 -9.98
C ASP A 702 5.71 -34.43 -9.40
N GLU A 703 6.62 -33.83 -8.62
CA GLU A 703 7.69 -34.56 -7.94
C GLU A 703 7.14 -35.56 -6.92
N MET A 704 6.17 -35.15 -6.09
CA MET A 704 5.52 -36.05 -5.13
C MET A 704 4.81 -37.21 -5.84
N ALA A 705 4.00 -36.89 -6.82
CA ALA A 705 3.24 -37.89 -7.56
C ALA A 705 4.16 -38.92 -8.24
N ARG A 706 5.22 -38.49 -8.92
CA ARG A 706 6.22 -39.38 -9.54
C ARG A 706 6.96 -40.21 -8.49
N GLY A 707 7.31 -39.62 -7.35
CA GLY A 707 7.93 -40.31 -6.22
C GLY A 707 7.05 -41.44 -5.65
N TRP A 708 5.75 -41.38 -5.86
CA TRP A 708 4.76 -42.35 -5.41
C TRP A 708 4.17 -43.24 -6.54
N GLY A 709 4.90 -43.34 -7.67
CA GLY A 709 4.61 -44.27 -8.74
C GLY A 709 3.65 -43.76 -9.81
N MET A 710 3.22 -42.52 -9.77
CA MET A 710 2.40 -41.90 -10.83
C MET A 710 3.26 -41.42 -12.00
N ASP A 711 2.64 -41.22 -13.16
CA ASP A 711 3.31 -40.67 -14.34
C ASP A 711 3.41 -39.13 -14.30
N ALA A 712 2.46 -38.49 -13.65
CA ALA A 712 2.46 -37.05 -13.42
C ALA A 712 1.60 -36.64 -12.23
N GLY A 713 1.92 -35.46 -11.67
CA GLY A 713 1.10 -34.77 -10.68
C GLY A 713 0.71 -33.37 -11.16
N PHE A 714 -0.55 -32.99 -10.92
CA PHE A 714 -1.09 -31.68 -11.28
C PHE A 714 -1.68 -30.98 -10.07
N GLY A 715 -1.09 -29.84 -9.72
CA GLY A 715 -1.47 -29.03 -8.57
C GLY A 715 -2.45 -27.90 -8.92
N ARG A 716 -2.40 -26.82 -8.12
CA ARG A 716 -3.23 -25.61 -8.32
C ARG A 716 -2.94 -24.96 -9.67
N ARG A 717 -3.97 -24.35 -10.28
CA ARG A 717 -3.93 -23.62 -11.55
C ARG A 717 -3.69 -24.50 -12.79
N THR A 718 -3.92 -25.80 -12.68
CA THR A 718 -3.90 -26.71 -13.81
C THR A 718 -5.23 -26.62 -14.56
N HIS A 719 -5.17 -26.59 -15.88
CA HIS A 719 -6.33 -26.60 -16.76
C HIS A 719 -6.36 -27.90 -17.59
N GLY A 720 -7.51 -28.21 -18.15
CA GLY A 720 -7.68 -29.41 -18.99
C GLY A 720 -6.66 -29.51 -20.12
N ILE A 721 -6.25 -28.39 -20.70
CA ILE A 721 -5.23 -28.35 -21.77
C ILE A 721 -3.85 -28.83 -21.32
N ASP A 722 -3.48 -28.58 -20.06
CA ASP A 722 -2.20 -28.99 -19.52
C ASP A 722 -2.13 -30.51 -19.40
N VAL A 723 -3.21 -31.10 -18.86
CA VAL A 723 -3.37 -32.56 -18.74
C VAL A 723 -3.43 -33.20 -20.11
N ALA A 724 -4.25 -32.67 -21.03
CA ALA A 724 -4.34 -33.16 -22.39
C ALA A 724 -3.02 -33.15 -23.13
N SER A 725 -2.28 -32.03 -23.03
CA SER A 725 -0.97 -31.90 -23.65
C SER A 725 0.06 -32.89 -23.08
N PHE A 726 0.03 -33.10 -21.75
CA PHE A 726 0.88 -34.10 -21.12
C PHE A 726 0.57 -35.51 -21.61
N VAL A 727 -0.71 -35.88 -21.63
CA VAL A 727 -1.16 -37.21 -22.09
C VAL A 727 -0.68 -37.47 -23.53
N VAL A 728 -0.95 -36.53 -24.45
CA VAL A 728 -0.58 -36.67 -25.87
C VAL A 728 0.95 -36.79 -26.05
N LYS A 729 1.72 -35.95 -25.38
CA LYS A 729 3.18 -35.99 -25.45
C LYS A 729 3.73 -37.31 -24.94
N THR A 730 3.30 -37.70 -23.73
CA THR A 730 3.79 -38.94 -23.11
C THR A 730 3.41 -40.19 -23.89
N MET A 731 2.20 -40.23 -24.46
CA MET A 731 1.80 -41.34 -25.30
C MET A 731 2.58 -41.43 -26.62
N ARG A 732 2.89 -40.28 -27.25
CA ARG A 732 3.77 -40.24 -28.42
C ARG A 732 5.16 -40.78 -28.10
N GLU A 733 5.72 -40.36 -26.96
CA GLU A 733 7.04 -40.80 -26.51
C GLU A 733 7.11 -42.29 -26.20
N ARG A 734 6.03 -42.86 -25.64
CA ARG A 734 5.94 -44.29 -25.32
C ARG A 734 5.48 -45.16 -26.48
N GLY A 735 5.08 -44.56 -27.59
CA GLY A 735 4.51 -45.29 -28.74
C GLY A 735 3.15 -45.94 -28.50
N MET A 736 2.38 -45.38 -27.56
CA MET A 736 1.04 -45.87 -27.17
C MET A 736 -0.06 -45.38 -28.10
#